data_63e7d33146d102fd5f6010a3f5b83d99
#
_entry.id   63e7d33146d102fd5f6010a3f5b83d99
#
_cell.length_a   1.000
_cell.length_b   1.000
_cell.length_c   1.000
_cell.angle_alpha   90.00
_cell.angle_beta   90.00
_cell.angle_gamma   90.00
#
_symmetry.space_group_name_H-M   'P 1'
#
loop_
_entity.id
_entity.type
_entity.pdbx_description
1 polymer ?
#
loop_
_entity_poly.entity_id
_entity_poly.type
_entity_poly.pdbx_seq_one_letter_code
_entity_poly.pdbx_strand_id
1 'polypeptide(L)'
;MENTKAKLSWLEKPDVFAINRLEAHSSHKFYASQEEYQNKKTSLKQSLNGLWKFSYAQNPDLRVKKFYKEDFNDSGFDTIKVPGHIQTQGYDHLQYINTQYPWDGLDELRPPYISRKYNPVGSYVKTFTVDKSLKNKRIFISFQGVETAMYLWLNGKFIGYSEDSFTPHDFELTDFIREDSENRLAVEVYKRSSASWIEDQDMFRFSGIFRDVFLYAIPEVHVRDIFAKTTLDDSYKDGILLLDTKLEGNIENTEINVELYDEDQVVWSQKEKAREKTFMDIKLENIRKWSAETPYLYDLKITLVKNGEVIEVATQKIGFRRFEMKDGIMLINGKRIIFKGVNRHEFDYLHGRAISEDVMLHDIKFFKQNNINAVRTSHYPNQTRWYELCDEYGIYVIDETNLESHGSWQKLGECEPSWNVPGSKKEWLDNVLDRANSMFQRDKNHVSVIIWSCGNESYAGDDIVKMHDFFHKVDDSRLVHYEGVTWNRDFEEATDMESRMYAKPQEIEEYLQGNPSKPYISCEYMHSMGNSTGGMKLYTDLEDEYPQYQGGFIWDYVDQAMLKTDDFGEKVLGYGGDFDERATDYEFSGDGIVFADRTPSPKAAEVKQLYANVKVKVTEEGVIIKNDNLFIDTSAYIFETIVKRDGQKIWQKDYSFNVLPQTKQEEVIDWPNIEKIPGEYIFGVNVCLKKSAAWANERHELSFGQLVTKVSSKDNEIVSGKLNVVHGDVNIGINGNGFSVLLSRAEGGIVSLAYNGKEYITRTPKTTFWRAMTDNDRGVKHGFDRGVWLQAGLYQKLVDVNVKEGLSEITVSFKWKLPLAKEVYNVISYTVTPDGKVKVTAKYFGVDGLPSLPAYGYELKLKRKYNQYKFYGLGPDENYIDRDNGVKLGIYEGDADTNLAPYLVPQETGNHRGTRWLEVTDVYGEGLRFVANGDTFESSVLPYSEYEIEQAMHQEKLSNPHYTWVRLLAAQMGVGGDDSWGAPVQKQFWIPSNKDLTVSFTIEPTI
;
A
#
# COMPACT_ATOMS: atom_id res chain seq x y z
N MET A 1 44.76 -12.59 8.32
CA MET A 1 44.20 -11.79 7.23
C MET A 1 45.32 -11.40 6.30
N GLU A 2 45.24 -11.71 5.00
CA GLU A 2 46.17 -11.19 4.02
C GLU A 2 46.08 -9.67 3.97
N ASN A 3 47.23 -9.02 3.73
CA ASN A 3 47.36 -7.56 3.68
C ASN A 3 46.73 -7.04 2.37
N THR A 4 45.43 -7.23 2.21
CA THR A 4 44.66 -6.85 1.00
C THR A 4 44.46 -5.34 1.01
N LYS A 5 44.77 -4.66 -0.08
CA LYS A 5 44.50 -3.24 -0.26
C LYS A 5 43.19 -3.05 -1.01
N ALA A 6 42.42 -2.06 -0.62
CA ALA A 6 41.22 -1.66 -1.34
C ALA A 6 41.48 -1.39 -2.83
N LYS A 7 40.63 -1.92 -3.69
CA LYS A 7 40.74 -1.77 -5.17
C LYS A 7 39.41 -1.29 -5.72
N LEU A 8 39.38 -0.17 -6.45
CA LEU A 8 38.18 0.33 -7.12
C LEU A 8 37.62 -0.65 -8.18
N SER A 9 38.48 -1.53 -8.73
CA SER A 9 38.03 -2.52 -9.70
C SER A 9 37.07 -3.58 -9.13
N TRP A 10 36.89 -3.66 -7.83
CA TRP A 10 35.86 -4.54 -7.22
C TRP A 10 34.46 -4.06 -7.55
N LEU A 11 34.24 -2.75 -7.68
CA LEU A 11 32.94 -2.17 -8.04
C LEU A 11 32.36 -2.67 -9.38
N GLU A 12 33.19 -3.26 -10.25
CA GLU A 12 32.79 -3.77 -11.57
C GLU A 12 32.96 -5.30 -11.66
N LYS A 13 32.96 -5.99 -10.51
CA LYS A 13 33.19 -7.43 -10.43
C LYS A 13 32.11 -8.15 -9.61
N PRO A 14 31.10 -8.73 -10.26
CA PRO A 14 30.02 -9.39 -9.54
C PRO A 14 30.47 -10.56 -8.67
N ASP A 15 31.62 -11.17 -8.97
CA ASP A 15 32.25 -12.24 -8.19
C ASP A 15 33.03 -11.72 -6.95
N VAL A 16 33.11 -10.38 -6.73
CA VAL A 16 33.78 -9.77 -5.59
C VAL A 16 32.79 -8.87 -4.82
N PHE A 17 31.83 -9.47 -4.18
CA PHE A 17 30.79 -8.78 -3.40
C PHE A 17 31.10 -8.63 -1.91
N ALA A 18 32.11 -9.34 -1.39
CA ALA A 18 32.54 -9.23 0.00
C ALA A 18 34.03 -9.53 0.17
N ILE A 19 34.75 -8.71 0.95
CA ILE A 19 36.13 -8.97 1.38
C ILE A 19 36.20 -8.78 2.90
N ASN A 20 36.62 -9.80 3.62
CA ASN A 20 36.72 -9.86 5.08
C ASN A 20 35.38 -9.63 5.81
N ARG A 21 34.23 -9.59 5.13
CA ARG A 21 32.93 -9.62 5.76
C ARG A 21 32.73 -10.98 6.41
N LEU A 22 32.15 -11.02 7.60
CA LEU A 22 31.81 -12.26 8.28
C LEU A 22 30.64 -12.95 7.61
N GLU A 23 30.57 -14.30 7.82
CA GLU A 23 29.39 -15.07 7.43
C GLU A 23 28.16 -14.57 8.18
N ALA A 24 27.04 -14.48 7.48
CA ALA A 24 25.75 -14.14 8.05
C ALA A 24 25.32 -15.15 9.13
N HIS A 25 24.55 -14.67 10.10
CA HIS A 25 24.08 -15.46 11.25
C HIS A 25 22.72 -14.97 11.73
N SER A 26 22.09 -15.72 12.64
CA SER A 26 20.80 -15.36 13.22
C SER A 26 20.83 -14.01 13.96
N SER A 27 19.71 -13.32 13.92
CA SER A 27 19.51 -11.99 14.53
C SER A 27 19.16 -12.04 16.03
N HIS A 28 19.47 -13.16 16.72
CA HIS A 28 19.15 -13.34 18.13
C HIS A 28 19.78 -12.27 19.04
N LYS A 29 19.13 -12.00 20.18
CA LYS A 29 19.63 -11.05 21.18
C LYS A 29 20.52 -11.78 22.21
N PHE A 30 21.56 -11.11 22.69
CA PHE A 30 22.44 -11.68 23.70
C PHE A 30 22.87 -10.63 24.73
N TYR A 31 23.17 -11.10 25.94
CA TYR A 31 23.44 -10.32 27.15
C TYR A 31 24.64 -10.90 27.91
N ALA A 32 25.42 -10.04 28.55
CA ALA A 32 26.60 -10.46 29.30
C ALA A 32 26.27 -11.16 30.64
N SER A 33 25.06 -11.05 31.14
CA SER A 33 24.64 -11.58 32.44
C SER A 33 23.13 -11.82 32.52
N GLN A 34 22.71 -12.57 33.55
CA GLN A 34 21.30 -12.78 33.88
C GLN A 34 20.59 -11.46 34.24
N GLU A 35 21.28 -10.52 34.88
CA GLU A 35 20.74 -9.20 35.25
C GLU A 35 20.44 -8.38 34.00
N GLU A 36 21.37 -8.33 33.03
CA GLU A 36 21.14 -7.63 31.76
C GLU A 36 19.97 -8.23 30.99
N TYR A 37 19.86 -9.55 30.98
CA TYR A 37 18.70 -10.23 30.39
C TYR A 37 17.39 -9.81 31.04
N GLN A 38 17.31 -9.75 32.37
CA GLN A 38 16.13 -9.33 33.11
C GLN A 38 15.74 -7.88 32.79
N ASN A 39 16.74 -7.01 32.67
CA ASN A 39 16.56 -5.60 32.32
C ASN A 39 16.35 -5.35 30.80
N LYS A 40 16.44 -6.38 29.95
CA LYS A 40 16.36 -6.32 28.50
C LYS A 40 17.34 -5.31 27.88
N LYS A 41 18.49 -5.11 28.52
CA LYS A 41 19.51 -4.14 28.08
C LYS A 41 20.90 -4.78 28.13
N THR A 42 21.50 -4.94 26.93
CA THR A 42 22.85 -5.48 26.81
C THR A 42 23.90 -4.38 26.91
N SER A 43 24.97 -4.66 27.66
CA SER A 43 26.19 -3.85 27.69
C SER A 43 27.18 -4.22 26.56
N LEU A 44 26.90 -5.28 25.83
CA LEU A 44 27.75 -5.83 24.77
C LEU A 44 27.58 -5.10 23.41
N LYS A 45 26.79 -4.03 23.37
CA LYS A 45 26.52 -3.25 22.15
C LYS A 45 26.71 -1.75 22.41
N GLN A 46 27.40 -1.07 21.50
CA GLN A 46 27.61 0.38 21.51
C GLN A 46 27.17 0.98 20.16
N SER A 47 26.19 1.89 20.16
CA SER A 47 25.72 2.56 18.95
C SER A 47 26.77 3.54 18.44
N LEU A 48 26.96 3.59 17.13
CA LEU A 48 27.74 4.61 16.42
C LEU A 48 26.87 5.57 15.62
N ASN A 49 25.56 5.47 15.75
CA ASN A 49 24.61 6.39 15.12
C ASN A 49 24.88 7.86 15.51
N GLY A 50 24.25 8.79 14.81
CA GLY A 50 24.34 10.22 15.08
C GLY A 50 25.14 10.96 14.00
N LEU A 51 25.84 12.01 14.36
CA LEU A 51 26.57 12.86 13.42
C LEU A 51 27.94 12.27 13.08
N TRP A 52 28.23 12.19 11.77
CA TRP A 52 29.52 11.79 11.22
C TRP A 52 30.07 12.92 10.38
N LYS A 53 31.37 13.07 10.27
CA LYS A 53 31.99 13.93 9.27
C LYS A 53 31.80 13.34 7.88
N PHE A 54 31.60 14.20 6.88
CA PHE A 54 31.20 13.77 5.56
C PHE A 54 31.81 14.63 4.44
N SER A 55 32.19 13.99 3.36
CA SER A 55 32.57 14.67 2.12
C SER A 55 31.92 13.97 0.93
N TYR A 56 31.23 14.74 0.11
CA TYR A 56 30.58 14.27 -1.11
C TYR A 56 31.47 14.45 -2.34
N ALA A 57 31.41 13.52 -3.27
CA ALA A 57 31.98 13.66 -4.60
C ALA A 57 31.04 13.05 -5.65
N GLN A 58 30.89 13.73 -6.79
CA GLN A 58 30.01 13.32 -7.87
C GLN A 58 30.46 12.01 -8.56
N ASN A 59 31.76 11.70 -8.50
CA ASN A 59 32.33 10.49 -9.08
C ASN A 59 33.62 10.06 -8.37
N PRO A 60 34.10 8.83 -8.62
CA PRO A 60 35.31 8.29 -7.98
C PRO A 60 36.60 9.09 -8.20
N ASP A 61 36.73 9.84 -9.31
CA ASP A 61 37.94 10.58 -9.59
C ASP A 61 38.05 11.86 -8.76
N LEU A 62 36.91 12.46 -8.41
CA LEU A 62 36.78 13.68 -7.61
C LEU A 62 36.81 13.46 -6.10
N ARG A 63 36.68 12.20 -5.66
CA ARG A 63 36.61 11.89 -4.23
C ARG A 63 37.88 12.27 -3.47
N VAL A 64 37.75 12.49 -2.19
CA VAL A 64 38.87 12.77 -1.30
C VAL A 64 39.73 11.53 -1.10
N LYS A 65 40.89 11.48 -1.74
CA LYS A 65 41.81 10.31 -1.67
C LYS A 65 42.51 10.26 -0.31
N LYS A 66 42.69 9.02 0.23
CA LYS A 66 43.42 8.75 1.46
C LYS A 66 42.84 9.41 2.73
N PHE A 67 41.58 9.81 2.68
CA PHE A 67 40.86 10.41 3.83
C PHE A 67 40.83 9.49 5.05
N TYR A 68 40.96 8.18 4.84
CA TYR A 68 41.00 7.15 5.86
C TYR A 68 42.27 7.12 6.71
N LYS A 69 43.34 7.85 6.32
CA LYS A 69 44.59 7.93 7.09
C LYS A 69 44.40 8.68 8.39
N GLU A 70 45.12 8.25 9.42
CA GLU A 70 45.01 8.84 10.75
C GLU A 70 45.44 10.31 10.80
N ASP A 71 46.45 10.69 10.02
CA ASP A 71 47.02 12.03 9.91
C ASP A 71 46.23 12.95 8.93
N PHE A 72 45.14 12.45 8.36
CA PHE A 72 44.36 13.23 7.41
C PHE A 72 43.57 14.34 8.12
N ASN A 73 43.74 15.60 7.62
CA ASN A 73 42.99 16.74 8.13
C ASN A 73 41.58 16.80 7.49
N ASP A 74 40.56 16.44 8.28
CA ASP A 74 39.15 16.45 7.90
C ASP A 74 38.34 17.65 8.40
N SER A 75 39.05 18.75 8.76
CA SER A 75 38.40 19.99 9.22
C SER A 75 37.53 20.66 8.14
N GLY A 76 37.74 20.34 6.87
CA GLY A 76 36.91 20.79 5.75
C GLY A 76 35.77 19.84 5.38
N PHE A 77 35.54 18.78 6.16
CA PHE A 77 34.39 17.90 5.96
C PHE A 77 33.15 18.52 6.57
N ASP A 78 32.02 18.34 5.90
CA ASP A 78 30.70 18.62 6.43
C ASP A 78 30.29 17.61 7.52
N THR A 79 29.05 17.68 7.95
CA THR A 79 28.45 16.76 8.93
C THR A 79 27.18 16.14 8.34
N ILE A 80 27.06 14.82 8.44
CA ILE A 80 25.89 14.08 7.99
C ILE A 80 25.34 13.21 9.12
N LYS A 81 24.01 12.99 9.15
CA LYS A 81 23.36 12.11 10.11
C LYS A 81 23.39 10.66 9.61
N VAL A 82 23.76 9.72 10.49
CA VAL A 82 23.69 8.26 10.27
C VAL A 82 22.80 7.68 11.37
N PRO A 83 21.78 6.86 11.05
CA PRO A 83 21.36 6.46 9.71
C PRO A 83 20.72 7.62 8.92
N GLY A 84 20.86 7.56 7.60
CA GLY A 84 20.24 8.50 6.67
C GLY A 84 20.81 8.40 5.26
N HIS A 85 20.01 8.83 4.28
CA HIS A 85 20.45 8.90 2.89
C HIS A 85 21.21 10.20 2.61
N ILE A 86 22.15 10.13 1.69
CA ILE A 86 22.92 11.29 1.23
C ILE A 86 21.98 12.33 0.59
N GLN A 87 21.00 11.85 -0.22
CA GLN A 87 20.09 12.68 -0.99
C GLN A 87 19.09 13.46 -0.11
N THR A 88 18.62 12.86 0.98
CA THR A 88 17.69 13.55 1.90
C THR A 88 18.35 14.57 2.80
N GLN A 89 19.70 14.69 2.71
CA GLN A 89 20.49 15.60 3.54
C GLN A 89 21.21 16.69 2.72
N GLY A 90 20.78 16.92 1.47
CA GLY A 90 21.21 18.05 0.65
C GLY A 90 22.43 17.78 -0.24
N TYR A 91 22.82 16.52 -0.43
CA TYR A 91 23.86 16.11 -1.36
C TYR A 91 23.25 15.22 -2.45
N ASP A 92 23.75 15.31 -3.68
CA ASP A 92 23.24 14.52 -4.82
C ASP A 92 21.76 14.78 -5.13
N HIS A 93 21.20 14.08 -6.12
CA HIS A 93 19.80 14.20 -6.54
C HIS A 93 19.01 12.98 -6.12
N LEU A 94 17.76 13.21 -5.71
CA LEU A 94 16.73 12.16 -5.72
C LEU A 94 16.45 11.80 -7.18
N GLN A 95 16.21 10.52 -7.45
CA GLN A 95 15.85 10.04 -8.77
C GLN A 95 14.86 8.88 -8.60
N TYR A 96 13.71 8.97 -9.28
CA TYR A 96 12.76 7.87 -9.35
C TYR A 96 12.78 7.25 -10.74
N ILE A 97 12.95 5.94 -10.76
CA ILE A 97 12.99 5.12 -11.98
C ILE A 97 12.23 3.83 -11.72
N ASN A 98 11.41 3.41 -12.70
CA ASN A 98 10.71 2.13 -12.72
C ASN A 98 11.51 1.09 -13.53
N THR A 99 11.12 0.79 -14.78
CA THR A 99 11.67 -0.33 -15.57
C THR A 99 13.02 -0.07 -16.23
N GLN A 100 13.47 1.16 -16.34
CA GLN A 100 14.73 1.52 -16.96
C GLN A 100 15.85 1.69 -15.92
N TYR A 101 17.10 1.38 -16.31
CA TYR A 101 18.22 1.71 -15.42
C TYR A 101 18.44 3.22 -15.30
N PRO A 102 18.91 3.70 -14.14
CA PRO A 102 19.08 5.14 -13.87
C PRO A 102 20.04 5.88 -14.82
N TRP A 103 20.81 5.18 -15.60
CA TRP A 103 21.77 5.72 -16.58
C TRP A 103 21.34 5.51 -18.03
N ASP A 104 20.13 4.98 -18.27
CA ASP A 104 19.65 4.74 -19.63
C ASP A 104 19.60 6.05 -20.42
N GLY A 105 20.13 6.05 -21.64
CA GLY A 105 20.28 7.24 -22.48
C GLY A 105 21.34 8.27 -22.03
N LEU A 106 21.90 8.13 -20.80
CA LEU A 106 22.93 9.03 -20.27
C LEU A 106 24.35 8.44 -20.42
N ASP A 107 24.47 7.14 -20.29
CA ASP A 107 25.75 6.43 -20.46
C ASP A 107 25.51 5.08 -21.12
N GLU A 108 26.37 4.70 -22.07
CA GLU A 108 26.26 3.44 -22.79
C GLU A 108 26.99 2.35 -21.98
N LEU A 109 26.23 1.67 -21.10
CA LEU A 109 26.74 0.66 -20.19
C LEU A 109 26.14 -0.74 -20.47
N ARG A 110 26.88 -1.75 -20.07
CA ARG A 110 26.43 -3.16 -19.99
C ARG A 110 26.99 -3.78 -18.73
N PRO A 111 26.25 -4.72 -18.11
CA PRO A 111 26.75 -5.38 -16.90
C PRO A 111 28.12 -6.04 -17.17
N PRO A 112 29.06 -5.99 -16.23
CA PRO A 112 28.97 -5.42 -14.88
C PRO A 112 29.48 -3.98 -14.74
N TYR A 113 29.74 -3.26 -15.84
CA TYR A 113 30.38 -1.97 -15.85
C TYR A 113 29.47 -0.86 -15.32
N ILE A 114 30.08 0.13 -14.65
CA ILE A 114 29.41 1.28 -14.05
C ILE A 114 29.92 2.60 -14.63
N SER A 115 29.10 3.66 -14.51
CA SER A 115 29.49 4.99 -14.96
C SER A 115 30.71 5.53 -14.20
N ARG A 116 31.63 6.13 -14.92
CA ARG A 116 32.74 6.89 -14.35
C ARG A 116 32.48 8.39 -14.34
N LYS A 117 31.49 8.86 -15.07
CA LYS A 117 31.10 10.26 -15.14
C LYS A 117 30.25 10.65 -13.93
N TYR A 118 29.31 9.77 -13.60
CA TYR A 118 28.39 9.94 -12.48
C TYR A 118 28.27 8.64 -11.68
N ASN A 119 28.95 8.61 -10.56
CA ASN A 119 28.86 7.58 -9.54
C ASN A 119 29.20 8.23 -8.19
N PRO A 120 28.20 8.83 -7.54
CA PRO A 120 28.39 9.54 -6.28
C PRO A 120 29.12 8.72 -5.23
N VAL A 121 30.02 9.41 -4.51
CA VAL A 121 30.84 8.83 -3.44
C VAL A 121 30.67 9.63 -2.17
N GLY A 122 30.23 8.97 -1.11
CA GLY A 122 30.24 9.50 0.25
C GLY A 122 31.45 9.04 1.03
N SER A 123 32.27 9.98 1.50
CA SER A 123 33.40 9.71 2.40
C SER A 123 33.02 10.10 3.82
N TYR A 124 32.81 9.10 4.67
CA TYR A 124 32.35 9.24 6.06
C TYR A 124 33.49 9.04 7.03
N VAL A 125 33.54 9.83 8.11
CA VAL A 125 34.49 9.66 9.22
C VAL A 125 33.74 9.77 10.55
N LYS A 126 34.01 8.80 11.44
CA LYS A 126 33.55 8.79 12.84
C LYS A 126 34.72 8.60 13.77
N THR A 127 34.87 9.49 14.72
CA THR A 127 35.77 9.26 15.87
C THR A 127 34.93 8.77 17.05
N PHE A 128 35.47 7.78 17.77
CA PHE A 128 34.80 7.19 18.92
C PHE A 128 35.81 6.56 19.91
N THR A 129 35.39 6.40 21.13
CA THR A 129 36.09 5.59 22.14
C THR A 129 35.29 4.35 22.46
N VAL A 130 35.97 3.26 22.78
CA VAL A 130 35.32 1.99 23.09
C VAL A 130 34.74 2.04 24.52
N ASP A 131 33.47 1.65 24.68
CA ASP A 131 32.83 1.55 25.98
C ASP A 131 33.54 0.51 26.84
N LYS A 132 33.59 0.78 28.17
CA LYS A 132 34.31 -0.09 29.11
C LYS A 132 33.83 -1.54 29.07
N SER A 133 32.58 -1.77 28.85
CA SER A 133 31.93 -3.10 28.77
C SER A 133 32.39 -3.95 27.59
N LEU A 134 32.89 -3.32 26.52
CA LEU A 134 33.36 -4.01 25.32
C LEU A 134 34.84 -4.38 25.40
N LYS A 135 35.61 -3.73 26.30
CA LYS A 135 37.05 -3.96 26.41
C LYS A 135 37.43 -5.37 26.81
N ASN A 136 38.61 -5.81 26.40
CA ASN A 136 39.17 -7.16 26.62
C ASN A 136 38.27 -8.28 26.03
N LYS A 137 37.51 -7.99 25.02
CA LYS A 137 36.68 -8.97 24.27
C LYS A 137 36.99 -8.87 22.77
N ARG A 138 36.53 -9.84 22.00
CA ARG A 138 36.51 -9.69 20.56
C ARG A 138 35.44 -8.64 20.20
N ILE A 139 35.81 -7.65 19.38
CA ILE A 139 34.97 -6.52 19.04
C ILE A 139 34.71 -6.53 17.53
N PHE A 140 33.45 -6.35 17.19
CA PHE A 140 32.94 -6.35 15.83
C PHE A 140 32.20 -5.04 15.56
N ILE A 141 32.08 -4.69 14.27
CA ILE A 141 31.18 -3.63 13.80
C ILE A 141 30.14 -4.22 12.87
N SER A 142 28.91 -3.77 13.02
CA SER A 142 27.80 -4.12 12.16
C SER A 142 27.21 -2.89 11.50
N PHE A 143 27.07 -2.93 10.15
CA PHE A 143 26.30 -2.00 9.37
C PHE A 143 25.02 -2.70 8.91
N GLN A 144 23.86 -2.23 9.34
CA GLN A 144 22.59 -2.93 9.09
C GLN A 144 22.01 -2.68 7.69
N GLY A 145 22.51 -1.66 6.98
CA GLY A 145 22.16 -1.38 5.59
C GLY A 145 23.00 -0.22 5.04
N VAL A 146 23.64 -0.46 3.90
CA VAL A 146 24.46 0.54 3.18
C VAL A 146 24.22 0.40 1.68
N GLU A 147 23.79 1.44 1.03
CA GLU A 147 23.47 1.45 -0.40
C GLU A 147 24.54 2.22 -1.18
N THR A 148 25.23 1.60 -2.14
CA THR A 148 25.17 0.23 -2.65
C THR A 148 26.41 -0.56 -2.24
N ALA A 149 27.61 0.00 -2.33
CA ALA A 149 28.88 -0.65 -2.01
C ALA A 149 29.71 0.16 -1.01
N MET A 150 30.36 -0.51 -0.08
CA MET A 150 31.15 0.15 0.97
C MET A 150 32.56 -0.42 1.11
N TYR A 151 33.51 0.49 1.38
CA TYR A 151 34.86 0.18 1.84
C TYR A 151 35.04 0.69 3.25
N LEU A 152 35.69 -0.11 4.10
CA LEU A 152 35.85 0.16 5.52
C LEU A 152 37.32 0.21 5.94
N TRP A 153 37.69 1.24 6.71
CA TRP A 153 39.00 1.37 7.36
C TRP A 153 38.83 1.75 8.83
N LEU A 154 39.72 1.20 9.66
CA LEU A 154 39.87 1.60 11.06
C LEU A 154 41.33 1.97 11.34
N ASN A 155 41.57 3.15 11.92
CA ASN A 155 42.90 3.65 12.28
C ASN A 155 43.89 3.54 11.10
N GLY A 156 43.40 3.93 9.90
CA GLY A 156 44.23 3.93 8.67
C GLY A 156 44.41 2.59 7.99
N LYS A 157 43.94 1.50 8.59
CA LYS A 157 44.09 0.12 8.07
C LYS A 157 42.80 -0.29 7.38
N PHE A 158 42.92 -0.94 6.21
CA PHE A 158 41.79 -1.51 5.50
C PHE A 158 41.20 -2.69 6.28
N ILE A 159 39.90 -2.66 6.53
CA ILE A 159 39.14 -3.71 7.22
C ILE A 159 38.43 -4.59 6.22
N GLY A 160 37.60 -4.01 5.32
CA GLY A 160 36.84 -4.82 4.39
C GLY A 160 36.06 -4.05 3.33
N TYR A 161 35.36 -4.80 2.49
CA TYR A 161 34.48 -4.35 1.41
C TYR A 161 33.19 -5.18 1.44
N SER A 162 32.06 -4.59 1.11
CA SER A 162 30.80 -5.32 0.94
C SER A 162 29.84 -4.61 -0.01
N GLU A 163 29.03 -5.41 -0.70
CA GLU A 163 27.86 -5.05 -1.46
C GLU A 163 26.63 -5.72 -0.82
N ASP A 164 25.45 -5.55 -1.39
CA ASP A 164 24.10 -5.87 -0.88
C ASP A 164 23.57 -4.82 0.10
N SER A 165 22.67 -3.97 -0.41
CA SER A 165 22.21 -2.79 0.33
C SER A 165 21.38 -3.09 1.58
N PHE A 166 20.74 -4.28 1.68
CA PHE A 166 19.63 -4.51 2.62
C PHE A 166 19.86 -5.59 3.68
N THR A 167 21.03 -6.22 3.70
CA THR A 167 21.43 -7.17 4.74
C THR A 167 22.60 -6.65 5.58
N PRO A 168 22.78 -7.11 6.83
CA PRO A 168 23.88 -6.66 7.69
C PRO A 168 25.25 -7.02 7.18
N HIS A 169 26.21 -6.09 7.34
CA HIS A 169 27.62 -6.28 7.03
C HIS A 169 28.45 -6.23 8.33
N ASP A 170 28.94 -7.38 8.78
CA ASP A 170 29.72 -7.52 9.99
C ASP A 170 31.19 -7.69 9.70
N PHE A 171 32.05 -6.98 10.46
CA PHE A 171 33.51 -7.06 10.34
C PHE A 171 34.14 -7.17 11.74
N GLU A 172 35.17 -8.01 11.87
CA GLU A 172 35.94 -8.10 13.11
C GLU A 172 36.97 -6.96 13.19
N LEU A 173 36.97 -6.26 14.31
CA LEU A 173 37.87 -5.13 14.57
C LEU A 173 38.93 -5.41 15.62
N THR A 174 38.90 -6.54 16.30
CA THR A 174 39.72 -6.88 17.48
C THR A 174 41.19 -6.52 17.36
N ASP A 175 41.84 -6.88 16.24
CA ASP A 175 43.28 -6.62 16.00
C ASP A 175 43.61 -5.17 15.58
N PHE A 176 42.56 -4.33 15.34
CA PHE A 176 42.71 -3.00 14.77
C PHE A 176 42.24 -1.88 15.69
N ILE A 177 41.38 -2.23 16.68
CA ILE A 177 40.74 -1.27 17.56
C ILE A 177 41.65 -0.92 18.73
N ARG A 178 41.57 0.33 19.18
CA ARG A 178 42.28 0.84 20.38
C ARG A 178 41.29 0.95 21.50
N GLU A 179 41.46 0.16 22.54
CA GLU A 179 40.52 0.11 23.65
C GLU A 179 40.60 1.32 24.60
N ASP A 180 41.78 1.92 24.71
CA ASP A 180 42.06 2.97 25.71
C ASP A 180 42.27 4.37 25.10
N SER A 181 42.12 4.49 23.80
CA SER A 181 42.24 5.77 23.10
C SER A 181 41.21 5.93 21.99
N GLU A 182 41.15 7.11 21.40
CA GLU A 182 40.24 7.43 20.30
C GLU A 182 40.55 6.56 19.07
N ASN A 183 39.52 6.08 18.42
CA ASN A 183 39.56 5.37 17.16
C ASN A 183 38.99 6.25 16.05
N ARG A 184 39.57 6.12 14.85
CA ARG A 184 39.09 6.77 13.63
C ARG A 184 38.57 5.72 12.66
N LEU A 185 37.27 5.69 12.52
CA LEU A 185 36.55 4.86 11.53
C LEU A 185 36.37 5.69 10.25
N ALA A 186 36.65 5.12 9.10
CA ALA A 186 36.44 5.74 7.80
C ALA A 186 35.66 4.78 6.89
N VAL A 187 34.61 5.29 6.24
CA VAL A 187 33.78 4.50 5.32
C VAL A 187 33.65 5.26 4.00
N GLU A 188 33.89 4.59 2.89
CA GLU A 188 33.66 5.14 1.56
C GLU A 188 32.51 4.38 0.91
N VAL A 189 31.39 5.07 0.61
CA VAL A 189 30.17 4.50 0.05
C VAL A 189 30.02 4.96 -1.39
N TYR A 190 29.81 4.01 -2.28
CA TYR A 190 29.56 4.23 -3.70
C TYR A 190 28.09 3.98 -4.04
N LYS A 191 27.47 4.93 -4.76
CA LYS A 191 26.08 4.82 -5.21
C LYS A 191 25.91 3.71 -6.26
N ARG A 192 26.96 3.43 -7.03
CA ARG A 192 26.92 2.43 -8.11
C ARG A 192 28.05 1.43 -7.99
N SER A 193 27.72 0.16 -8.17
CA SER A 193 28.64 -0.96 -8.33
C SER A 193 28.01 -2.00 -9.25
N SER A 194 28.67 -3.13 -9.46
CA SER A 194 28.08 -4.28 -10.16
C SER A 194 26.73 -4.68 -9.56
N ALA A 195 26.56 -4.54 -8.23
CA ALA A 195 25.30 -4.78 -7.55
C ALA A 195 24.14 -3.92 -8.08
N SER A 196 24.39 -2.73 -8.57
CA SER A 196 23.33 -1.85 -9.12
C SER A 196 22.62 -2.43 -10.36
N TRP A 197 23.17 -3.46 -10.99
CA TRP A 197 22.52 -4.18 -12.09
C TRP A 197 21.50 -5.22 -11.63
N ILE A 198 21.55 -5.59 -10.35
CA ILE A 198 20.65 -6.55 -9.70
C ILE A 198 19.96 -5.93 -8.47
N GLU A 199 20.02 -4.62 -8.33
CA GLU A 199 19.27 -3.79 -7.38
C GLU A 199 18.51 -2.70 -8.16
N ASP A 200 17.68 -3.14 -9.13
CA ASP A 200 16.97 -2.27 -10.07
C ASP A 200 15.47 -2.17 -9.74
N GLN A 201 15.12 -2.21 -8.48
CA GLN A 201 13.75 -2.14 -8.00
C GLN A 201 13.06 -0.84 -8.44
N ASP A 202 11.75 -0.91 -8.64
CA ASP A 202 10.88 0.24 -8.87
C ASP A 202 10.79 1.11 -7.61
N MET A 203 11.72 2.06 -7.48
CA MET A 203 11.82 2.90 -6.29
C MET A 203 12.71 4.13 -6.50
N PHE A 204 12.62 5.09 -5.58
CA PHE A 204 13.61 6.17 -5.49
C PHE A 204 15.03 5.62 -5.27
N ARG A 205 16.01 6.16 -6.00
CA ARG A 205 17.43 5.78 -5.95
C ARG A 205 18.17 6.62 -4.93
N PHE A 206 18.44 6.01 -3.79
CA PHE A 206 19.22 6.61 -2.73
C PHE A 206 20.67 6.12 -2.70
N SER A 207 21.44 6.57 -1.71
CA SER A 207 22.71 6.02 -1.30
C SER A 207 23.08 6.48 0.11
N GLY A 208 24.03 5.79 0.73
CA GLY A 208 24.52 6.14 2.06
C GLY A 208 24.32 5.04 3.08
N ILE A 209 24.63 5.35 4.34
CA ILE A 209 24.45 4.46 5.50
C ILE A 209 23.07 4.73 6.09
N PHE A 210 22.06 3.96 5.69
CA PHE A 210 20.66 4.29 5.96
C PHE A 210 20.00 3.46 7.07
N ARG A 211 20.69 2.44 7.59
CA ARG A 211 20.29 1.69 8.78
C ARG A 211 21.35 1.81 9.87
N ASP A 212 21.07 1.28 11.04
CA ASP A 212 21.92 1.38 12.24
C ASP A 212 23.34 0.91 12.02
N VAL A 213 24.28 1.58 12.71
CA VAL A 213 25.68 1.16 12.85
C VAL A 213 26.02 1.01 14.34
N PHE A 214 26.59 -0.10 14.72
CA PHE A 214 27.01 -0.34 16.09
C PHE A 214 28.22 -1.26 16.20
N LEU A 215 28.96 -1.05 17.28
CA LEU A 215 29.92 -2.06 17.75
C LEU A 215 29.20 -3.09 18.61
N TYR A 216 29.65 -4.34 18.53
CA TYR A 216 29.26 -5.34 19.49
C TYR A 216 30.49 -6.16 19.92
N ALA A 217 30.46 -6.67 21.15
CA ALA A 217 31.50 -7.53 21.67
C ALA A 217 30.91 -8.87 22.07
N ILE A 218 31.68 -9.93 21.87
CA ILE A 218 31.29 -11.26 22.29
C ILE A 218 32.13 -11.75 23.45
N PRO A 219 31.56 -12.57 24.35
CA PRO A 219 32.33 -13.21 25.42
C PRO A 219 33.29 -14.27 24.87
N GLU A 220 34.11 -14.85 25.77
CA GLU A 220 35.11 -15.88 25.41
C GLU A 220 34.50 -17.11 24.72
N VAL A 221 33.28 -17.49 25.12
CA VAL A 221 32.44 -18.44 24.41
C VAL A 221 31.12 -17.74 24.09
N HIS A 222 30.72 -17.83 22.87
CA HIS A 222 29.58 -17.10 22.32
C HIS A 222 28.61 -18.00 21.52
N VAL A 223 27.33 -17.77 21.65
CA VAL A 223 26.30 -18.36 20.77
C VAL A 223 26.34 -17.62 19.45
N ARG A 224 27.07 -18.18 18.48
CA ARG A 224 27.27 -17.56 17.17
C ARG A 224 26.01 -17.60 16.31
N ASP A 225 25.26 -18.71 16.40
CA ASP A 225 24.08 -18.92 15.56
C ASP A 225 23.05 -19.80 16.27
N ILE A 226 21.79 -19.46 16.04
CA ILE A 226 20.63 -20.23 16.47
C ILE A 226 19.76 -20.50 15.25
N PHE A 227 19.39 -21.77 15.05
CA PHE A 227 18.30 -22.12 14.15
C PHE A 227 17.25 -22.91 14.94
N ALA A 228 16.15 -22.24 15.25
CA ALA A 228 15.01 -22.77 15.98
C ALA A 228 13.87 -23.07 15.04
N LYS A 229 13.93 -24.23 14.38
CA LYS A 229 12.89 -24.67 13.44
C LYS A 229 11.74 -25.29 14.20
N THR A 230 10.58 -24.66 14.15
CA THR A 230 9.34 -25.10 14.79
C THR A 230 8.39 -25.73 13.78
N THR A 231 7.69 -26.78 14.22
CA THR A 231 6.57 -27.37 13.46
C THR A 231 5.53 -27.98 14.44
N LEU A 232 4.51 -28.63 13.90
CA LEU A 232 3.49 -29.33 14.66
C LEU A 232 3.46 -30.79 14.25
N ASP A 233 2.96 -31.64 15.14
CA ASP A 233 2.66 -33.03 14.84
C ASP A 233 1.53 -33.15 13.77
N ASP A 234 1.26 -34.37 13.29
CA ASP A 234 0.26 -34.60 12.25
C ASP A 234 -1.20 -34.30 12.71
N SER A 235 -1.42 -34.23 14.01
CA SER A 235 -2.70 -33.82 14.60
C SER A 235 -2.82 -32.29 14.79
N TYR A 236 -1.76 -31.54 14.48
CA TYR A 236 -1.63 -30.09 14.71
C TYR A 236 -1.85 -29.66 16.18
N LYS A 237 -1.50 -30.53 17.13
CA LYS A 237 -1.76 -30.33 18.54
C LYS A 237 -0.48 -30.11 19.35
N ASP A 238 0.51 -30.93 19.09
CA ASP A 238 1.78 -30.93 19.82
C ASP A 238 2.85 -30.21 19.02
N GLY A 239 3.71 -29.47 19.69
CA GLY A 239 4.80 -28.72 19.10
C GLY A 239 6.08 -29.52 19.01
N ILE A 240 6.82 -29.32 17.92
CA ILE A 240 8.16 -29.88 17.74
C ILE A 240 9.10 -28.70 17.48
N LEU A 241 10.17 -28.62 18.27
CA LEU A 241 11.27 -27.65 18.07
C LEU A 241 12.55 -28.42 17.74
N LEU A 242 13.05 -28.25 16.53
CA LEU A 242 14.37 -28.69 16.13
C LEU A 242 15.34 -27.52 16.30
N LEU A 243 16.19 -27.59 17.32
CA LEU A 243 17.10 -26.53 17.71
C LEU A 243 18.54 -26.88 17.34
N ASP A 244 19.11 -26.15 16.39
CA ASP A 244 20.54 -26.15 16.11
C ASP A 244 21.18 -24.89 16.71
N THR A 245 22.27 -25.08 17.46
CA THR A 245 23.09 -23.99 17.98
C THR A 245 24.55 -24.16 17.58
N LYS A 246 25.19 -23.06 17.18
CA LYS A 246 26.63 -23.02 16.90
C LYS A 246 27.32 -22.11 17.93
N LEU A 247 28.29 -22.68 18.63
CA LEU A 247 29.12 -21.93 19.57
C LEU A 247 30.45 -21.57 18.92
N GLU A 248 31.01 -20.45 19.33
CA GLU A 248 32.32 -19.96 18.92
C GLU A 248 33.16 -19.65 20.17
N GLY A 249 34.47 -19.93 20.10
CA GLY A 249 35.41 -19.68 21.18
C GLY A 249 35.91 -20.95 21.93
N ASN A 250 36.57 -20.78 23.08
CA ASN A 250 37.08 -21.90 23.86
C ASN A 250 36.00 -22.48 24.78
N ILE A 251 35.36 -23.57 24.36
CA ILE A 251 34.23 -24.22 25.05
C ILE A 251 34.65 -25.11 26.22
N GLU A 252 35.96 -25.24 26.56
CA GLU A 252 36.40 -26.01 27.71
C GLU A 252 35.74 -25.53 29.00
N ASN A 253 35.30 -26.48 29.82
CA ASN A 253 34.59 -26.21 31.09
C ASN A 253 33.33 -25.34 30.93
N THR A 254 32.72 -25.38 29.78
CA THR A 254 31.48 -24.66 29.50
C THR A 254 30.29 -25.62 29.46
N GLU A 255 29.20 -25.20 30.08
CA GLU A 255 27.89 -25.86 30.03
C GLU A 255 26.92 -24.95 29.23
N ILE A 256 26.02 -25.56 28.48
CA ILE A 256 24.89 -24.89 27.81
C ILE A 256 23.60 -25.30 28.54
N ASN A 257 22.83 -24.31 28.98
CA ASN A 257 21.50 -24.51 29.53
C ASN A 257 20.49 -23.88 28.58
N VAL A 258 19.59 -24.68 28.03
CA VAL A 258 18.53 -24.26 27.14
C VAL A 258 17.21 -24.36 27.86
N GLU A 259 16.48 -23.30 27.91
CA GLU A 259 15.17 -23.19 28.57
C GLU A 259 14.15 -22.59 27.59
N LEU A 260 12.96 -23.16 27.56
CA LEU A 260 11.82 -22.62 26.85
C LEU A 260 10.78 -22.13 27.85
N TYR A 261 10.39 -20.89 27.70
CA TYR A 261 9.42 -20.22 28.55
C TYR A 261 8.08 -20.02 27.82
N ASP A 262 6.99 -20.34 28.51
CA ASP A 262 5.63 -19.92 28.23
C ASP A 262 5.28 -18.81 29.23
N GLU A 263 5.33 -17.56 28.78
CA GLU A 263 5.32 -16.38 29.64
C GLU A 263 6.47 -16.45 30.66
N ASP A 264 6.18 -16.53 31.97
CA ASP A 264 7.17 -16.63 33.04
C ASP A 264 7.43 -18.10 33.49
N GLN A 265 6.80 -19.10 32.84
CA GLN A 265 6.94 -20.50 33.25
C GLN A 265 7.88 -21.28 32.32
N VAL A 266 8.85 -21.97 32.89
CA VAL A 266 9.68 -22.91 32.14
C VAL A 266 8.84 -24.14 31.77
N VAL A 267 8.57 -24.33 30.46
CA VAL A 267 7.82 -25.48 29.93
C VAL A 267 8.75 -26.62 29.50
N TRP A 268 10.01 -26.29 29.23
CA TRP A 268 11.03 -27.28 28.94
C TRP A 268 12.44 -26.75 29.27
N SER A 269 13.34 -27.64 29.69
CA SER A 269 14.73 -27.26 29.90
C SER A 269 15.66 -28.47 29.75
N GLN A 270 16.86 -28.22 29.27
CA GLN A 270 17.95 -29.17 29.19
C GLN A 270 19.28 -28.49 29.43
N LYS A 271 20.13 -29.18 30.24
CA LYS A 271 21.49 -28.76 30.56
C LYS A 271 22.47 -29.81 30.10
N GLU A 272 23.51 -29.43 29.39
CA GLU A 272 24.58 -30.34 28.96
C GLU A 272 25.95 -29.65 28.86
N LYS A 273 27.00 -30.40 28.59
CA LYS A 273 28.31 -29.85 28.26
C LYS A 273 28.24 -29.17 26.88
N ALA A 274 28.82 -28.00 26.80
CA ALA A 274 28.88 -27.26 25.53
C ALA A 274 29.67 -28.04 24.45
N ARG A 275 29.16 -27.97 23.22
CA ARG A 275 29.81 -28.46 22.01
C ARG A 275 29.81 -27.34 20.98
N GLU A 276 30.71 -27.36 20.00
CA GLU A 276 30.74 -26.37 18.91
C GLU A 276 29.39 -26.32 18.14
N LYS A 277 28.75 -27.49 18.00
CA LYS A 277 27.41 -27.64 17.44
C LYS A 277 26.58 -28.51 18.34
N THR A 278 25.40 -28.07 18.68
CA THR A 278 24.43 -28.81 19.48
C THR A 278 23.11 -28.87 18.71
N PHE A 279 22.56 -30.10 18.64
CA PHE A 279 21.22 -30.33 18.08
C PHE A 279 20.31 -30.89 19.17
N MET A 280 19.09 -30.36 19.27
CA MET A 280 18.08 -30.85 20.19
C MET A 280 16.75 -31.03 19.46
N ASP A 281 16.10 -32.19 19.68
CA ASP A 281 14.74 -32.50 19.22
C ASP A 281 13.81 -32.41 20.43
N ILE A 282 12.97 -31.37 20.47
CA ILE A 282 12.15 -31.02 21.64
C ILE A 282 10.69 -31.17 21.27
N LYS A 283 9.97 -31.99 22.05
CA LYS A 283 8.53 -32.21 21.87
C LYS A 283 7.76 -31.65 23.03
N LEU A 284 6.70 -30.90 22.73
CA LEU A 284 5.87 -30.20 23.71
C LEU A 284 4.41 -30.55 23.49
N GLU A 285 3.72 -31.02 24.51
CA GLU A 285 2.33 -31.39 24.44
C GLU A 285 1.41 -30.17 24.53
N ASN A 286 0.35 -30.13 23.70
CA ASN A 286 -0.73 -29.15 23.78
C ASN A 286 -0.25 -27.69 23.74
N ILE A 287 0.64 -27.33 22.82
CA ILE A 287 1.20 -25.99 22.76
C ILE A 287 0.20 -24.94 22.23
N ARG A 288 0.40 -23.67 22.58
CA ARG A 288 -0.27 -22.53 21.95
C ARG A 288 0.36 -22.26 20.60
N LYS A 289 -0.44 -22.32 19.54
CA LYS A 289 0.05 -22.17 18.15
C LYS A 289 0.11 -20.71 17.74
N TRP A 290 1.05 -20.41 16.86
CA TRP A 290 1.15 -19.10 16.20
C TRP A 290 0.33 -19.09 14.90
N SER A 291 -0.41 -18.01 14.69
CA SER A 291 -1.04 -17.62 13.43
C SER A 291 -1.25 -16.11 13.38
N ALA A 292 -1.62 -15.56 12.23
CA ALA A 292 -1.95 -14.14 12.13
C ALA A 292 -3.14 -13.72 13.02
N GLU A 293 -4.02 -14.67 13.37
CA GLU A 293 -5.16 -14.45 14.27
C GLU A 293 -4.77 -14.57 15.74
N THR A 294 -3.85 -15.45 16.04
CA THR A 294 -3.38 -15.77 17.42
C THR A 294 -1.85 -15.82 17.45
N PRO A 295 -1.17 -14.66 17.44
CA PRO A 295 0.30 -14.60 17.30
C PRO A 295 0.99 -14.89 18.63
N TYR A 296 0.93 -16.15 19.07
CA TYR A 296 1.52 -16.55 20.33
C TYR A 296 3.00 -16.91 20.21
N LEU A 297 3.84 -16.33 21.08
CA LEU A 297 5.29 -16.50 21.08
C LEU A 297 5.78 -17.06 22.42
N TYR A 298 6.75 -17.97 22.34
CA TYR A 298 7.52 -18.50 23.46
C TYR A 298 8.91 -17.84 23.50
N ASP A 299 9.51 -17.73 24.66
CA ASP A 299 10.87 -17.22 24.83
C ASP A 299 11.86 -18.38 24.94
N LEU A 300 12.68 -18.60 23.90
CA LEU A 300 13.83 -19.49 23.93
C LEU A 300 15.00 -18.74 24.55
N LYS A 301 15.57 -19.32 25.61
CA LYS A 301 16.71 -18.78 26.35
C LYS A 301 17.85 -19.80 26.38
N ILE A 302 19.04 -19.38 26.00
CA ILE A 302 20.26 -20.18 26.01
C ILE A 302 21.25 -19.49 26.95
N THR A 303 21.65 -20.17 28.03
CA THR A 303 22.62 -19.65 28.99
C THR A 303 23.92 -20.44 28.88
N LEU A 304 25.02 -19.74 28.66
CA LEU A 304 26.37 -20.30 28.71
C LEU A 304 26.99 -20.09 30.08
N VAL A 305 27.41 -21.19 30.72
CA VAL A 305 28.02 -21.17 32.02
C VAL A 305 29.43 -21.75 31.92
N LYS A 306 30.47 -20.95 32.21
CA LYS A 306 31.88 -21.36 32.17
C LYS A 306 32.49 -21.34 33.58
N ASN A 307 33.07 -22.44 34.03
CA ASN A 307 33.60 -22.58 35.36
C ASN A 307 32.62 -22.23 36.49
N GLY A 308 31.31 -22.41 36.27
CA GLY A 308 30.24 -22.08 37.21
C GLY A 308 29.72 -20.65 37.17
N GLU A 309 30.28 -19.80 36.32
CA GLU A 309 29.81 -18.41 36.11
C GLU A 309 29.05 -18.27 34.78
N VAL A 310 27.95 -17.49 34.80
CA VAL A 310 27.21 -17.16 33.60
C VAL A 310 28.04 -16.16 32.78
N ILE A 311 28.36 -16.52 31.56
CA ILE A 311 29.15 -15.68 30.64
C ILE A 311 28.35 -15.09 29.50
N GLU A 312 27.18 -15.67 29.16
CA GLU A 312 26.24 -15.17 28.14
C GLU A 312 24.84 -15.70 28.38
N VAL A 313 23.87 -14.89 28.06
CA VAL A 313 22.46 -15.28 27.92
C VAL A 313 22.00 -14.85 26.52
N ALA A 314 21.76 -15.81 25.62
CA ALA A 314 21.20 -15.56 24.30
C ALA A 314 19.69 -15.85 24.30
N THR A 315 18.92 -15.08 23.53
CA THR A 315 17.46 -15.23 23.49
C THR A 315 16.90 -15.10 22.08
N GLN A 316 15.87 -15.91 21.82
CA GLN A 316 15.10 -15.87 20.58
C GLN A 316 13.61 -16.07 20.89
N LYS A 317 12.74 -15.22 20.39
CA LYS A 317 11.29 -15.48 20.39
C LYS A 317 10.97 -16.50 19.32
N ILE A 318 10.15 -17.50 19.64
CA ILE A 318 9.73 -18.55 18.70
C ILE A 318 8.22 -18.78 18.77
N GLY A 319 7.61 -19.08 17.67
CA GLY A 319 6.20 -19.48 17.58
C GLY A 319 6.08 -20.86 16.96
N PHE A 320 5.12 -21.64 17.39
CA PHE A 320 4.87 -22.98 16.84
C PHE A 320 3.80 -22.91 15.77
N ARG A 321 4.18 -23.22 14.55
CA ARG A 321 3.27 -23.33 13.40
C ARG A 321 3.77 -24.41 12.44
N ARG A 322 2.84 -24.96 11.64
CA ARG A 322 3.18 -25.78 10.47
C ARG A 322 2.60 -25.13 9.24
N PHE A 323 3.49 -24.79 8.30
CA PHE A 323 3.12 -24.31 6.96
C PHE A 323 3.51 -25.38 5.95
N GLU A 324 2.59 -25.78 5.11
CA GLU A 324 2.80 -26.90 4.20
C GLU A 324 1.94 -26.79 2.96
N MET A 325 2.37 -27.42 1.88
CA MET A 325 1.55 -27.64 0.70
C MET A 325 0.98 -29.05 0.70
N LYS A 326 -0.33 -29.16 0.54
CA LYS A 326 -1.03 -30.44 0.43
C LYS A 326 -2.09 -30.37 -0.65
N ASP A 327 -2.07 -31.33 -1.60
CA ASP A 327 -3.01 -31.40 -2.71
C ASP A 327 -3.13 -30.09 -3.52
N GLY A 328 -2.00 -29.40 -3.73
CA GLY A 328 -1.93 -28.12 -4.44
C GLY A 328 -2.56 -26.94 -3.69
N ILE A 329 -2.64 -27.02 -2.36
CA ILE A 329 -3.18 -25.97 -1.49
C ILE A 329 -2.18 -25.68 -0.36
N MET A 330 -1.88 -24.42 -0.11
CA MET A 330 -1.06 -23.98 1.02
C MET A 330 -1.90 -23.97 2.30
N LEU A 331 -1.37 -24.61 3.34
CA LEU A 331 -2.04 -24.73 4.64
C LEU A 331 -1.19 -24.12 5.75
N ILE A 332 -1.83 -23.41 6.67
CA ILE A 332 -1.26 -23.00 7.96
C ILE A 332 -1.98 -23.75 9.08
N ASN A 333 -1.24 -24.53 9.88
CA ASN A 333 -1.79 -25.36 10.97
C ASN A 333 -2.97 -26.23 10.50
N GLY A 334 -2.87 -26.80 9.29
CA GLY A 334 -3.87 -27.66 8.66
C GLY A 334 -5.10 -26.93 8.09
N LYS A 335 -5.10 -25.61 8.01
CA LYS A 335 -6.17 -24.80 7.42
C LYS A 335 -5.68 -24.09 6.16
N ARG A 336 -6.53 -24.03 5.13
CA ARG A 336 -6.26 -23.28 3.90
C ARG A 336 -6.01 -21.80 4.22
N ILE A 337 -4.84 -21.29 3.88
CA ILE A 337 -4.52 -19.87 4.02
C ILE A 337 -5.04 -19.09 2.82
N ILE A 338 -5.49 -17.86 3.06
CA ILE A 338 -5.75 -16.84 2.04
C ILE A 338 -4.92 -15.61 2.39
N PHE A 339 -4.09 -15.17 1.47
CA PHE A 339 -3.30 -13.95 1.60
C PHE A 339 -4.16 -12.73 1.30
N LYS A 340 -4.44 -11.96 2.34
CA LYS A 340 -5.04 -10.62 2.28
C LYS A 340 -3.91 -9.63 2.44
N GLY A 341 -3.08 -9.56 1.40
CA GLY A 341 -1.74 -8.99 1.47
C GLY A 341 -1.60 -7.62 0.83
N VAL A 342 -0.48 -7.00 1.16
CA VAL A 342 0.05 -5.81 0.49
C VAL A 342 1.53 -6.01 0.22
N ASN A 343 2.03 -5.40 -0.86
CA ASN A 343 3.44 -5.15 -1.06
C ASN A 343 3.84 -3.93 -0.25
N ARG A 344 5.04 -3.90 0.30
CA ARG A 344 5.50 -2.80 1.14
C ARG A 344 6.96 -2.47 0.90
N HIS A 345 7.21 -1.28 0.36
CA HIS A 345 8.52 -0.66 0.45
C HIS A 345 8.78 -0.11 1.87
N GLU A 346 10.01 -0.20 2.37
CA GLU A 346 10.45 0.60 3.51
C GLU A 346 10.60 2.05 3.05
N PHE A 347 9.60 2.86 3.27
CA PHE A 347 9.57 4.23 2.77
C PHE A 347 8.92 5.20 3.77
N ASP A 348 9.48 6.41 3.83
CA ASP A 348 8.96 7.56 4.58
C ASP A 348 9.18 8.83 3.75
N TYR A 349 8.15 9.66 3.63
CA TYR A 349 8.18 10.86 2.77
C TYR A 349 9.19 11.93 3.20
N LEU A 350 9.75 11.83 4.41
CA LEU A 350 10.79 12.72 4.94
C LEU A 350 12.19 12.12 4.86
N HIS A 351 12.32 10.82 5.03
CA HIS A 351 13.58 10.13 5.28
C HIS A 351 13.94 9.06 4.25
N GLY A 352 13.09 8.85 3.23
CA GLY A 352 13.27 7.75 2.28
C GLY A 352 13.20 6.39 2.97
N ARG A 353 14.17 5.51 2.74
CA ARG A 353 14.23 4.19 3.37
C ARG A 353 14.84 4.14 4.78
N ALA A 354 15.29 5.28 5.31
CA ALA A 354 15.79 5.37 6.69
C ALA A 354 14.63 5.53 7.69
N ILE A 355 13.77 4.53 7.78
CA ILE A 355 12.53 4.56 8.57
C ILE A 355 12.78 4.25 10.05
N SER A 356 11.93 4.79 10.92
CA SER A 356 11.92 4.55 12.36
C SER A 356 11.01 3.39 12.77
N GLU A 357 11.14 2.90 14.01
CA GLU A 357 10.24 1.91 14.57
C GLU A 357 8.79 2.42 14.66
N ASP A 358 8.60 3.73 14.91
CA ASP A 358 7.25 4.33 14.97
C ASP A 358 6.53 4.22 13.62
N VAL A 359 7.25 4.39 12.51
CA VAL A 359 6.71 4.19 11.16
C VAL A 359 6.32 2.72 10.96
N MET A 360 7.17 1.77 11.33
CA MET A 360 6.86 0.34 11.24
C MET A 360 5.63 -0.04 12.08
N LEU A 361 5.53 0.48 13.31
CA LEU A 361 4.38 0.26 14.19
C LEU A 361 3.09 0.85 13.62
N HIS A 362 3.17 2.01 12.98
CA HIS A 362 2.03 2.60 12.30
C HIS A 362 1.53 1.67 11.19
N ASP A 363 2.43 1.18 10.34
CA ASP A 363 2.10 0.28 9.24
C ASP A 363 1.44 -1.02 9.74
N ILE A 364 2.02 -1.67 10.74
CA ILE A 364 1.47 -2.88 11.37
C ILE A 364 0.06 -2.66 11.94
N LYS A 365 -0.16 -1.54 12.65
CA LYS A 365 -1.47 -1.20 13.19
C LYS A 365 -2.49 -0.96 12.09
N PHE A 366 -2.10 -0.23 11.05
CA PHE A 366 -2.95 -0.02 9.88
C PHE A 366 -3.34 -1.34 9.24
N PHE A 367 -2.40 -2.27 9.04
CA PHE A 367 -2.68 -3.59 8.48
C PHE A 367 -3.77 -4.32 9.29
N LYS A 368 -3.58 -4.43 10.60
CA LYS A 368 -4.55 -5.11 11.47
C LYS A 368 -5.92 -4.41 11.50
N GLN A 369 -5.95 -3.07 11.47
CA GLN A 369 -7.17 -2.28 11.46
C GLN A 369 -7.96 -2.40 10.17
N ASN A 370 -7.28 -2.78 9.07
CA ASN A 370 -7.87 -2.90 7.73
C ASN A 370 -7.91 -4.35 7.21
N ASN A 371 -7.86 -5.34 8.12
CA ASN A 371 -7.97 -6.77 7.83
C ASN A 371 -6.86 -7.34 6.92
N ILE A 372 -5.75 -6.64 6.78
CA ILE A 372 -4.56 -7.12 6.06
C ILE A 372 -3.83 -8.11 6.98
N ASN A 373 -3.58 -9.31 6.48
CA ASN A 373 -2.96 -10.41 7.24
C ASN A 373 -1.57 -10.79 6.73
N ALA A 374 -1.13 -10.24 5.60
CA ALA A 374 0.11 -10.62 4.95
C ALA A 374 0.83 -9.42 4.34
N VAL A 375 2.16 -9.53 4.24
CA VAL A 375 3.01 -8.55 3.57
C VAL A 375 4.08 -9.27 2.75
N ARG A 376 4.35 -8.76 1.54
CA ARG A 376 5.57 -9.09 0.78
C ARG A 376 6.56 -7.96 0.97
N THR A 377 7.78 -8.29 1.39
CA THR A 377 8.85 -7.30 1.58
C THR A 377 9.43 -6.91 0.23
N SER A 378 8.69 -6.14 -0.52
CA SER A 378 9.03 -5.75 -1.89
C SER A 378 10.11 -4.66 -1.92
N HIS A 379 11.28 -4.88 -2.55
CA HIS A 379 11.74 -6.15 -3.11
C HIS A 379 13.11 -6.42 -2.51
N TYR A 380 13.19 -6.47 -1.18
CA TYR A 380 14.43 -6.61 -0.39
C TYR A 380 14.11 -6.92 1.09
N PRO A 381 15.05 -7.52 1.82
CA PRO A 381 14.90 -7.75 3.25
C PRO A 381 14.74 -6.44 4.02
N ASN A 382 13.67 -6.35 4.82
CA ASN A 382 13.37 -5.19 5.65
C ASN A 382 14.29 -5.13 6.90
N GLN A 383 14.16 -4.10 7.73
CA GLN A 383 14.88 -4.02 9.00
C GLN A 383 14.47 -5.18 9.92
N THR A 384 15.41 -5.71 10.72
CA THR A 384 15.15 -6.84 11.63
C THR A 384 13.94 -6.60 12.54
N ARG A 385 13.74 -5.37 13.02
CA ARG A 385 12.61 -5.02 13.88
C ARG A 385 11.25 -5.20 13.18
N TRP A 386 11.17 -5.08 11.87
CA TRP A 386 9.96 -5.36 11.10
C TRP A 386 9.46 -6.79 11.29
N TYR A 387 10.35 -7.76 11.21
CA TYR A 387 10.00 -9.18 11.38
C TYR A 387 9.61 -9.50 12.83
N GLU A 388 10.30 -8.90 13.81
CA GLU A 388 9.88 -9.01 15.22
C GLU A 388 8.44 -8.49 15.41
N LEU A 389 8.08 -7.37 14.77
CA LEU A 389 6.72 -6.81 14.82
C LEU A 389 5.72 -7.71 14.09
N CYS A 390 6.07 -8.28 12.94
CA CYS A 390 5.23 -9.25 12.25
C CYS A 390 4.97 -10.51 13.10
N ASP A 391 5.99 -10.99 13.80
CA ASP A 391 5.86 -12.10 14.76
C ASP A 391 4.92 -11.75 15.92
N GLU A 392 5.08 -10.55 16.51
CA GLU A 392 4.34 -10.07 17.69
C GLU A 392 2.87 -9.75 17.38
N TYR A 393 2.58 -9.17 16.21
CA TYR A 393 1.23 -8.71 15.83
C TYR A 393 0.47 -9.70 14.94
N GLY A 394 1.14 -10.72 14.41
CA GLY A 394 0.55 -11.72 13.53
C GLY A 394 0.31 -11.20 12.11
N ILE A 395 1.39 -11.09 11.34
CA ILE A 395 1.37 -10.80 9.91
C ILE A 395 2.20 -11.87 9.21
N TYR A 396 1.64 -12.55 8.22
CA TYR A 396 2.38 -13.49 7.37
C TYR A 396 3.33 -12.72 6.47
N VAL A 397 4.54 -13.22 6.28
CA VAL A 397 5.58 -12.55 5.49
C VAL A 397 6.04 -13.45 4.35
N ILE A 398 6.05 -12.90 3.13
CA ILE A 398 6.92 -13.33 2.05
C ILE A 398 8.18 -12.49 2.17
N ASP A 399 9.29 -13.11 2.56
CA ASP A 399 10.57 -12.44 2.72
C ASP A 399 11.37 -12.56 1.43
N GLU A 400 11.77 -11.42 0.85
CA GLU A 400 12.27 -11.37 -0.51
C GLU A 400 13.75 -10.98 -0.58
N THR A 401 14.49 -11.77 -1.32
CA THR A 401 15.92 -11.53 -1.60
C THR A 401 16.08 -10.24 -2.38
N ASN A 402 17.07 -9.42 -2.01
CA ASN A 402 17.44 -8.22 -2.73
C ASN A 402 17.98 -8.53 -4.13
N LEU A 403 17.08 -8.73 -5.07
CA LEU A 403 17.36 -9.06 -6.46
C LEU A 403 16.26 -8.54 -7.37
N GLU A 404 16.60 -7.61 -8.22
CA GLU A 404 15.80 -7.17 -9.35
C GLU A 404 16.69 -6.66 -10.49
N SER A 405 16.31 -6.99 -11.73
CA SER A 405 17.09 -6.62 -12.92
C SER A 405 16.20 -6.31 -14.13
N HIS A 406 15.07 -5.66 -13.88
CA HIS A 406 13.97 -5.43 -14.82
C HIS A 406 14.45 -4.84 -16.15
N GLY A 407 15.20 -3.73 -16.13
CA GLY A 407 15.73 -3.08 -17.32
C GLY A 407 16.70 -3.93 -18.15
N SER A 408 17.19 -5.07 -17.62
CA SER A 408 18.11 -5.95 -18.37
C SER A 408 17.39 -6.83 -19.39
N TRP A 409 16.09 -7.07 -19.26
CA TRP A 409 15.34 -8.01 -20.09
C TRP A 409 14.03 -7.47 -20.65
N GLN A 410 13.41 -6.46 -20.03
CA GLN A 410 12.22 -5.80 -20.56
C GLN A 410 12.62 -4.45 -21.20
N LYS A 411 12.16 -4.22 -22.42
CA LYS A 411 12.48 -3.01 -23.18
C LYS A 411 11.25 -2.50 -23.91
N LEU A 412 10.83 -1.28 -23.56
CA LEU A 412 9.62 -0.66 -24.10
C LEU A 412 8.36 -1.53 -23.97
N GLY A 413 8.24 -2.28 -22.85
CA GLY A 413 7.13 -3.19 -22.62
C GLY A 413 7.27 -4.59 -23.23
N GLU A 414 8.33 -4.84 -24.04
CA GLU A 414 8.55 -6.11 -24.72
C GLU A 414 9.63 -6.93 -24.00
N CYS A 415 9.48 -8.26 -23.96
CA CYS A 415 10.47 -9.18 -23.44
C CYS A 415 11.67 -9.29 -24.39
N GLU A 416 12.83 -8.77 -23.99
CA GLU A 416 14.08 -8.78 -24.76
C GLU A 416 15.27 -9.09 -23.86
N PRO A 417 15.57 -10.38 -23.53
CA PRO A 417 16.55 -10.79 -22.54
C PRO A 417 17.99 -10.95 -23.07
N SER A 418 18.35 -10.34 -24.19
CA SER A 418 19.65 -10.54 -24.85
C SER A 418 20.88 -10.29 -23.96
N TRP A 419 20.76 -9.49 -22.91
CA TRP A 419 21.84 -9.20 -21.96
C TRP A 419 21.39 -9.25 -20.49
N ASN A 420 20.33 -10.01 -20.21
CA ASN A 420 19.79 -10.11 -18.86
C ASN A 420 20.84 -10.59 -17.84
N VAL A 421 20.68 -10.19 -16.59
CA VAL A 421 21.42 -10.62 -15.41
C VAL A 421 20.44 -10.91 -14.27
N PRO A 422 20.71 -11.88 -13.35
CA PRO A 422 21.82 -12.81 -13.38
C PRO A 422 21.67 -13.89 -14.47
N GLY A 423 20.47 -14.33 -14.79
CA GLY A 423 20.17 -15.36 -15.80
C GLY A 423 20.83 -16.69 -15.49
N SER A 424 21.77 -17.11 -16.35
CA SER A 424 22.59 -18.34 -16.19
C SER A 424 24.09 -18.01 -16.22
N LYS A 425 24.47 -16.83 -15.67
CA LYS A 425 25.84 -16.32 -15.74
C LYS A 425 26.61 -16.61 -14.46
N LYS A 426 27.62 -17.47 -14.57
CA LYS A 426 28.43 -17.97 -13.44
C LYS A 426 29.03 -16.88 -12.56
N GLU A 427 29.38 -15.73 -13.13
CA GLU A 427 29.98 -14.60 -12.41
C GLU A 427 28.99 -13.92 -11.46
N TRP A 428 27.68 -14.13 -11.61
CA TRP A 428 26.64 -13.60 -10.75
C TRP A 428 26.13 -14.60 -9.72
N LEU A 429 26.28 -15.90 -9.95
CA LEU A 429 25.72 -16.95 -9.12
C LEU A 429 26.07 -16.84 -7.64
N ASP A 430 27.35 -16.68 -7.31
CA ASP A 430 27.79 -16.60 -5.92
C ASP A 430 27.23 -15.34 -5.22
N ASN A 431 27.07 -14.23 -5.96
CA ASN A 431 26.49 -12.99 -5.45
C ASN A 431 25.01 -13.19 -5.08
N VAL A 432 24.19 -13.77 -5.97
CA VAL A 432 22.76 -13.96 -5.68
C VAL A 432 22.52 -15.02 -4.60
N LEU A 433 23.36 -16.06 -4.54
CA LEU A 433 23.32 -17.04 -3.45
C LEU A 433 23.74 -16.45 -2.10
N ASP A 434 24.72 -15.54 -2.09
CA ASP A 434 25.10 -14.82 -0.86
C ASP A 434 23.96 -13.95 -0.32
N ARG A 435 23.22 -13.27 -1.22
CA ARG A 435 22.04 -12.47 -0.87
C ARG A 435 20.94 -13.34 -0.25
N ALA A 436 20.61 -14.44 -0.91
CA ALA A 436 19.65 -15.42 -0.41
C ALA A 436 20.08 -16.00 0.94
N ASN A 437 21.36 -16.35 1.09
CA ASN A 437 21.89 -16.86 2.36
C ASN A 437 21.90 -15.78 3.47
N SER A 438 22.27 -14.55 3.16
CA SER A 438 22.31 -13.46 4.13
C SER A 438 20.92 -13.16 4.70
N MET A 439 19.89 -13.11 3.85
CA MET A 439 18.49 -13.01 4.25
C MET A 439 18.07 -14.21 5.09
N PHE A 440 18.26 -15.43 4.59
CA PHE A 440 17.91 -16.66 5.30
C PHE A 440 18.53 -16.73 6.70
N GLN A 441 19.84 -16.53 6.82
CA GLN A 441 20.53 -16.65 8.09
C GLN A 441 20.01 -15.66 9.14
N ARG A 442 19.75 -14.42 8.71
CA ARG A 442 19.22 -13.38 9.61
C ARG A 442 17.81 -13.70 10.07
N ASP A 443 16.93 -14.15 9.15
CA ASP A 443 15.49 -14.16 9.35
C ASP A 443 14.87 -15.54 9.60
N LYS A 444 15.65 -16.62 9.51
CA LYS A 444 15.21 -18.02 9.64
C LYS A 444 14.43 -18.36 10.90
N ASN A 445 14.60 -17.59 11.97
CA ASN A 445 13.90 -17.81 13.24
C ASN A 445 12.58 -17.04 13.37
N HIS A 446 12.24 -16.17 12.44
CA HIS A 446 10.99 -15.43 12.46
C HIS A 446 9.83 -16.33 12.02
N VAL A 447 8.89 -16.55 12.94
CA VAL A 447 7.73 -17.42 12.70
C VAL A 447 6.76 -16.85 11.68
N SER A 448 6.72 -15.52 11.53
CA SER A 448 5.91 -14.80 10.54
C SER A 448 6.35 -15.05 9.09
N VAL A 449 7.64 -15.29 8.85
CA VAL A 449 8.16 -15.65 7.52
C VAL A 449 7.70 -17.05 7.18
N ILE A 450 6.86 -17.19 6.15
CA ILE A 450 6.28 -18.48 5.72
C ILE A 450 6.68 -18.87 4.28
N ILE A 451 7.14 -17.90 3.49
CA ILE A 451 7.61 -18.09 2.14
C ILE A 451 8.92 -17.32 1.97
N TRP A 452 9.93 -17.96 1.37
CA TRP A 452 11.14 -17.32 0.86
C TRP A 452 10.92 -16.92 -0.60
N SER A 453 11.29 -15.71 -1.00
CA SER A 453 11.23 -15.28 -2.40
C SER A 453 12.63 -15.08 -2.97
N CYS A 454 12.86 -15.61 -4.17
CA CYS A 454 14.15 -15.51 -4.84
C CYS A 454 14.47 -14.08 -5.32
N GLY A 455 13.48 -13.20 -5.39
CA GLY A 455 13.63 -11.83 -5.88
C GLY A 455 12.44 -11.40 -6.72
N ASN A 456 12.61 -10.32 -7.46
CA ASN A 456 11.60 -9.67 -8.27
C ASN A 456 12.11 -9.48 -9.71
N GLU A 457 11.21 -9.46 -10.67
CA GLU A 457 11.34 -9.00 -12.07
C GLU A 457 12.72 -9.19 -12.70
N SER A 458 13.31 -10.34 -12.47
CA SER A 458 14.52 -10.83 -13.16
C SER A 458 14.15 -11.99 -14.07
N TYR A 459 14.61 -11.96 -15.33
CA TYR A 459 14.27 -13.02 -16.28
C TYR A 459 14.86 -14.35 -15.80
N ALA A 460 13.99 -15.36 -15.62
CA ALA A 460 14.36 -16.64 -15.02
C ALA A 460 15.48 -17.35 -15.79
N GLY A 461 16.41 -17.98 -15.04
CA GLY A 461 17.54 -18.72 -15.52
C GLY A 461 18.08 -19.67 -14.45
N ASP A 462 19.19 -20.35 -14.75
CA ASP A 462 19.80 -21.33 -13.83
C ASP A 462 20.15 -20.74 -12.45
N ASP A 463 20.49 -19.46 -12.38
CA ASP A 463 20.90 -18.85 -11.12
C ASP A 463 19.71 -18.73 -10.15
N ILE A 464 18.50 -18.43 -10.66
CA ILE A 464 17.27 -18.40 -9.86
C ILE A 464 16.88 -19.81 -9.40
N VAL A 465 16.98 -20.84 -10.28
CA VAL A 465 16.76 -22.25 -9.89
C VAL A 465 17.68 -22.65 -8.75
N LYS A 466 18.96 -22.24 -8.80
CA LYS A 466 19.90 -22.54 -7.71
C LYS A 466 19.60 -21.81 -6.41
N MET A 467 18.99 -20.62 -6.48
CA MET A 467 18.48 -19.94 -5.28
C MET A 467 17.30 -20.71 -4.68
N HIS A 468 16.37 -21.17 -5.50
CA HIS A 468 15.25 -22.03 -5.09
C HIS A 468 15.77 -23.30 -4.41
N ASP A 469 16.71 -24.01 -5.05
CA ASP A 469 17.31 -25.22 -4.51
C ASP A 469 18.08 -24.96 -3.22
N PHE A 470 18.73 -23.81 -3.10
CA PHE A 470 19.41 -23.39 -1.88
C PHE A 470 18.40 -23.28 -0.72
N PHE A 471 17.27 -22.57 -0.89
CA PHE A 471 16.28 -22.44 0.16
C PHE A 471 15.72 -23.80 0.60
N HIS A 472 15.32 -24.65 -0.31
CA HIS A 472 14.85 -26.00 0.02
C HIS A 472 15.90 -26.87 0.70
N LYS A 473 17.18 -26.69 0.37
CA LYS A 473 18.28 -27.41 1.02
C LYS A 473 18.48 -27.00 2.48
N VAL A 474 18.30 -25.71 2.79
CA VAL A 474 18.58 -25.18 4.14
C VAL A 474 17.33 -25.13 5.02
N ASP A 475 16.13 -25.10 4.42
CA ASP A 475 14.87 -25.00 5.14
C ASP A 475 13.73 -25.73 4.41
N ASP A 476 13.28 -26.84 4.97
CA ASP A 476 12.15 -27.63 4.47
C ASP A 476 10.79 -27.23 5.10
N SER A 477 10.76 -26.17 5.91
CA SER A 477 9.57 -25.73 6.65
C SER A 477 8.84 -24.54 6.01
N ARG A 478 9.35 -24.03 4.88
CA ARG A 478 8.81 -22.90 4.11
C ARG A 478 8.85 -23.22 2.62
N LEU A 479 7.93 -22.60 1.89
CA LEU A 479 7.88 -22.68 0.42
C LEU A 479 8.77 -21.60 -0.19
N VAL A 480 9.06 -21.76 -1.48
CA VAL A 480 9.88 -20.83 -2.26
C VAL A 480 9.05 -20.25 -3.40
N HIS A 481 9.09 -18.93 -3.50
CA HIS A 481 8.35 -18.13 -4.48
C HIS A 481 9.30 -17.51 -5.50
N TYR A 482 8.86 -17.49 -6.75
CA TYR A 482 9.42 -16.67 -7.82
C TYR A 482 8.41 -16.47 -8.96
N GLU A 483 8.09 -15.20 -9.31
CA GLU A 483 7.09 -14.86 -10.33
C GLU A 483 7.66 -14.83 -11.74
N GLY A 484 8.97 -14.55 -11.90
CA GLY A 484 9.62 -14.35 -13.20
C GLY A 484 9.63 -15.56 -14.12
N VAL A 485 9.22 -16.73 -13.63
CA VAL A 485 8.95 -17.93 -14.46
C VAL A 485 7.80 -17.68 -15.45
N THR A 486 6.94 -16.72 -15.22
CA THR A 486 5.88 -16.32 -16.14
C THR A 486 6.43 -15.88 -17.51
N TRP A 487 7.59 -15.28 -17.52
CA TRP A 487 8.28 -14.80 -18.73
C TRP A 487 9.20 -15.85 -19.36
N ASN A 488 9.60 -16.87 -18.59
CA ASN A 488 10.46 -17.95 -19.08
C ASN A 488 10.09 -19.30 -18.46
N ARG A 489 9.15 -19.98 -19.07
CA ARG A 489 8.58 -21.25 -18.58
C ARG A 489 9.52 -22.45 -18.65
N ASP A 490 10.70 -22.30 -19.25
CA ASP A 490 11.73 -23.33 -19.25
C ASP A 490 12.33 -23.55 -17.85
N PHE A 491 12.05 -22.63 -16.90
CA PHE A 491 12.53 -22.66 -15.51
C PHE A 491 11.39 -22.74 -14.48
N GLU A 492 10.32 -23.48 -14.82
CA GLU A 492 9.13 -23.66 -13.95
C GLU A 492 9.43 -24.22 -12.55
N GLU A 493 10.55 -24.90 -12.39
CA GLU A 493 11.02 -25.44 -11.11
C GLU A 493 11.51 -24.36 -10.13
N ALA A 494 11.71 -23.14 -10.54
CA ALA A 494 12.20 -22.07 -9.67
C ALA A 494 11.15 -21.54 -8.67
N THR A 495 9.95 -22.12 -8.63
CA THR A 495 8.88 -21.71 -7.71
C THR A 495 7.96 -22.86 -7.34
N ASP A 496 7.47 -22.86 -6.08
CA ASP A 496 6.52 -23.87 -5.60
C ASP A 496 5.06 -23.56 -5.95
N MET A 497 4.76 -22.35 -6.39
CA MET A 497 3.41 -21.87 -6.68
C MET A 497 3.35 -21.14 -8.02
N GLU A 498 2.19 -21.06 -8.62
CA GLU A 498 1.94 -20.12 -9.71
C GLU A 498 1.79 -18.72 -9.10
N SER A 499 2.53 -17.79 -9.62
CA SER A 499 2.50 -16.41 -9.17
C SER A 499 2.60 -15.49 -10.39
N ARG A 500 1.66 -14.54 -10.48
CA ARG A 500 1.65 -13.58 -11.59
C ARG A 500 1.41 -12.18 -11.04
N MET A 501 1.96 -11.21 -11.77
CA MET A 501 1.70 -9.80 -11.58
C MET A 501 0.58 -9.34 -12.50
N TYR A 502 -0.38 -8.62 -11.94
CA TYR A 502 -1.46 -7.92 -12.66
C TYR A 502 -2.27 -8.78 -13.64
N ALA A 503 -2.27 -10.09 -13.45
CA ALA A 503 -3.15 -10.98 -14.22
C ALA A 503 -4.62 -10.63 -13.95
N LYS A 504 -5.42 -10.54 -15.01
CA LYS A 504 -6.83 -10.23 -14.91
C LYS A 504 -7.62 -11.40 -14.29
N PRO A 505 -8.77 -11.13 -13.63
CA PRO A 505 -9.57 -12.20 -13.04
C PRO A 505 -9.87 -13.37 -13.99
N GLN A 506 -10.14 -13.08 -15.27
CA GLN A 506 -10.41 -14.09 -16.29
C GLN A 506 -9.18 -14.97 -16.59
N GLU A 507 -7.99 -14.39 -16.63
CA GLU A 507 -6.73 -15.12 -16.88
C GLU A 507 -6.38 -16.04 -15.71
N ILE A 508 -6.69 -15.59 -14.47
CA ILE A 508 -6.54 -16.40 -13.27
C ILE A 508 -7.53 -17.57 -13.30
N GLU A 509 -8.79 -17.29 -13.64
CA GLU A 509 -9.85 -18.30 -13.75
C GLU A 509 -9.51 -19.35 -14.80
N GLU A 510 -9.00 -18.95 -15.97
CA GLU A 510 -8.55 -19.87 -17.02
C GLU A 510 -7.45 -20.83 -16.53
N TYR A 511 -6.49 -20.32 -15.76
CA TYR A 511 -5.47 -21.17 -15.13
C TYR A 511 -6.09 -22.17 -14.15
N LEU A 512 -6.98 -21.73 -13.27
CA LEU A 512 -7.59 -22.53 -12.22
C LEU A 512 -8.54 -23.61 -12.78
N GLN A 513 -9.25 -23.32 -13.87
CA GLN A 513 -10.10 -24.29 -14.58
C GLN A 513 -9.30 -25.43 -15.20
N GLY A 514 -8.01 -25.24 -15.43
CA GLY A 514 -7.08 -26.29 -15.88
C GLY A 514 -6.75 -27.35 -14.83
N ASN A 515 -7.28 -27.23 -13.60
CA ASN A 515 -6.95 -28.09 -12.45
C ASN A 515 -5.43 -28.24 -12.23
N PRO A 516 -4.73 -27.12 -12.00
CA PRO A 516 -3.28 -27.09 -11.92
C PRO A 516 -2.74 -27.82 -10.69
N SER A 517 -1.48 -28.25 -10.74
CA SER A 517 -0.79 -28.86 -9.61
C SER A 517 -0.29 -27.86 -8.56
N LYS A 518 -0.04 -26.60 -8.98
CA LYS A 518 0.42 -25.53 -8.10
C LYS A 518 -0.74 -24.63 -7.69
N PRO A 519 -0.77 -24.16 -6.43
CA PRO A 519 -1.72 -23.10 -6.02
C PRO A 519 -1.36 -21.79 -6.71
N TYR A 520 -2.33 -20.86 -6.74
CA TYR A 520 -2.15 -19.53 -7.33
C TYR A 520 -2.15 -18.44 -6.27
N ILE A 521 -1.21 -17.52 -6.37
CA ILE A 521 -1.22 -16.24 -5.68
C ILE A 521 -0.98 -15.10 -6.69
N SER A 522 -1.61 -13.95 -6.47
CA SER A 522 -1.25 -12.72 -7.16
C SER A 522 -0.19 -11.99 -6.34
N CYS A 523 1.10 -12.16 -6.66
CA CYS A 523 2.17 -11.51 -5.89
C CYS A 523 2.09 -9.98 -5.98
N GLU A 524 1.53 -9.48 -7.09
CA GLU A 524 1.14 -8.09 -7.28
C GLU A 524 -0.17 -8.04 -8.04
N TYR A 525 -1.12 -7.27 -7.52
CA TYR A 525 -2.40 -7.02 -8.19
C TYR A 525 -2.99 -5.70 -7.69
N MET A 526 -4.05 -5.23 -8.33
CA MET A 526 -4.74 -4.00 -7.95
C MET A 526 -3.77 -2.83 -7.82
N HIS A 527 -3.09 -2.49 -8.93
CA HIS A 527 -2.17 -1.35 -8.98
C HIS A 527 -2.86 -0.07 -8.52
N SER A 528 -2.57 0.35 -7.28
CA SER A 528 -3.34 1.35 -6.56
C SER A 528 -2.93 2.79 -6.86
N MET A 529 -2.47 3.06 -8.08
CA MET A 529 -2.02 4.38 -8.52
C MET A 529 -3.20 5.36 -8.61
N GLY A 530 -3.10 6.49 -7.92
CA GLY A 530 -4.12 7.52 -7.90
C GLY A 530 -5.51 7.02 -7.49
N ASN A 531 -6.55 7.46 -8.19
CA ASN A 531 -7.93 7.00 -8.00
C ASN A 531 -8.16 5.67 -8.74
N SER A 532 -8.04 4.55 -8.03
CA SER A 532 -8.00 3.20 -8.58
C SER A 532 -8.62 2.17 -7.61
N THR A 533 -8.13 0.92 -7.62
CA THR A 533 -8.62 -0.21 -6.79
C THR A 533 -10.09 -0.58 -7.09
N GLY A 534 -10.53 -0.22 -8.29
CA GLY A 534 -11.85 -0.61 -8.82
C GLY A 534 -11.84 -2.05 -9.32
N GLY A 535 -12.90 -2.80 -9.04
CA GLY A 535 -13.03 -4.21 -9.46
C GLY A 535 -12.32 -5.22 -8.56
N MET A 536 -11.74 -4.82 -7.43
CA MET A 536 -11.06 -5.72 -6.48
C MET A 536 -11.95 -6.90 -6.04
N LYS A 537 -13.26 -6.69 -5.94
CA LYS A 537 -14.22 -7.74 -5.61
C LYS A 537 -14.16 -8.92 -6.57
N LEU A 538 -13.82 -8.72 -7.84
CA LEU A 538 -13.72 -9.79 -8.84
C LEU A 538 -12.59 -10.80 -8.50
N TYR A 539 -11.53 -10.32 -7.88
CA TYR A 539 -10.42 -11.16 -7.41
C TYR A 539 -10.80 -11.87 -6.10
N THR A 540 -11.37 -11.15 -5.13
CA THR A 540 -11.75 -11.78 -3.85
C THR A 540 -12.90 -12.78 -3.97
N ASP A 541 -13.74 -12.68 -4.99
CA ASP A 541 -14.76 -13.69 -5.28
C ASP A 541 -14.15 -15.04 -5.74
N LEU A 542 -13.01 -15.02 -6.45
CA LEU A 542 -12.29 -16.25 -6.84
C LEU A 542 -11.80 -17.06 -5.64
N GLU A 543 -11.56 -16.44 -4.49
CA GLU A 543 -11.16 -17.13 -3.25
C GLU A 543 -12.22 -18.12 -2.76
N ASP A 544 -13.50 -17.79 -2.96
CA ASP A 544 -14.64 -18.62 -2.59
C ASP A 544 -14.97 -19.68 -3.66
N GLU A 545 -14.65 -19.42 -4.93
CA GLU A 545 -14.97 -20.29 -6.07
C GLU A 545 -13.89 -21.35 -6.30
N TYR A 546 -12.62 -21.00 -6.14
CA TYR A 546 -11.47 -21.85 -6.46
C TYR A 546 -10.55 -22.04 -5.24
N PRO A 547 -10.52 -23.24 -4.63
CA PRO A 547 -9.66 -23.52 -3.47
C PRO A 547 -8.17 -23.25 -3.69
N GLN A 548 -7.68 -23.37 -4.93
CA GLN A 548 -6.29 -23.13 -5.29
C GLN A 548 -5.94 -21.66 -5.51
N TYR A 549 -6.94 -20.76 -5.59
CA TYR A 549 -6.68 -19.32 -5.54
C TYR A 549 -6.57 -18.88 -4.09
N GLN A 550 -5.39 -18.50 -3.68
CA GLN A 550 -5.08 -18.22 -2.27
C GLN A 550 -4.80 -16.75 -1.99
N GLY A 551 -5.43 -15.86 -2.75
CA GLY A 551 -5.37 -14.41 -2.54
C GLY A 551 -4.17 -13.75 -3.22
N GLY A 552 -3.78 -12.59 -2.70
CA GLY A 552 -2.70 -11.80 -3.32
C GLY A 552 -2.23 -10.64 -2.46
N PHE A 553 -1.33 -9.85 -3.06
CA PHE A 553 -0.67 -8.72 -2.44
C PHE A 553 -0.88 -7.47 -3.30
N ILE A 554 -1.59 -6.48 -2.77
CA ILE A 554 -1.87 -5.22 -3.47
C ILE A 554 -0.57 -4.48 -3.74
N TRP A 555 -0.39 -3.95 -4.93
CA TRP A 555 0.67 -3.01 -5.25
C TRP A 555 0.16 -1.57 -5.17
N ASP A 556 0.67 -0.75 -4.25
CA ASP A 556 1.38 -1.14 -3.04
C ASP A 556 0.72 -0.49 -1.79
N TYR A 557 1.42 -0.45 -0.69
CA TYR A 557 0.90 0.05 0.58
C TYR A 557 0.91 1.58 0.68
N VAL A 558 2.00 2.25 0.31
CA VAL A 558 2.20 3.68 0.55
C VAL A 558 2.74 4.42 -0.67
N ASP A 559 2.13 5.54 -1.04
CA ASP A 559 2.66 6.42 -2.08
C ASP A 559 4.12 6.80 -1.78
N GLN A 560 5.02 6.57 -2.72
CA GLN A 560 6.40 7.00 -2.62
C GLN A 560 6.54 8.41 -3.21
N ALA A 561 6.36 9.44 -2.38
CA ALA A 561 6.60 10.83 -2.72
C ALA A 561 7.40 11.51 -1.61
N MET A 562 8.29 12.41 -1.98
CA MET A 562 9.21 13.06 -1.04
C MET A 562 8.81 14.50 -0.77
N LEU A 563 8.88 14.91 0.51
CA LEU A 563 8.61 16.30 0.87
C LEU A 563 9.71 17.22 0.31
N LYS A 564 9.28 18.22 -0.45
CA LYS A 564 10.17 19.27 -0.98
C LYS A 564 9.64 20.67 -0.64
N THR A 565 10.44 21.67 -0.89
CA THR A 565 10.01 23.07 -0.82
C THR A 565 9.87 23.58 -2.26
N ASP A 566 8.72 24.11 -2.61
CA ASP A 566 8.46 24.69 -3.92
C ASP A 566 9.12 26.07 -4.10
N ASP A 567 8.96 26.68 -5.28
CA ASP A 567 9.52 27.99 -5.61
C ASP A 567 8.91 29.15 -4.78
N PHE A 568 7.78 28.90 -4.10
CA PHE A 568 7.13 29.88 -3.25
C PHE A 568 7.48 29.72 -1.76
N GLY A 569 8.24 28.66 -1.41
CA GLY A 569 8.66 28.35 -0.06
C GLY A 569 7.68 27.44 0.71
N GLU A 570 6.65 26.93 0.05
CA GLU A 570 5.67 26.01 0.64
C GLU A 570 6.18 24.55 0.62
N LYS A 571 5.72 23.77 1.60
CA LYS A 571 6.04 22.35 1.68
C LYS A 571 5.05 21.55 0.88
N VAL A 572 5.55 20.85 -0.15
CA VAL A 572 4.75 20.06 -1.09
C VAL A 572 5.35 18.67 -1.27
N LEU A 573 4.53 17.71 -1.69
CA LEU A 573 5.00 16.37 -2.06
C LEU A 573 5.46 16.40 -3.52
N GLY A 574 6.68 15.92 -3.76
CA GLY A 574 7.24 15.75 -5.10
C GLY A 574 7.40 14.28 -5.46
N TYR A 575 7.23 13.97 -6.73
CA TYR A 575 7.47 12.66 -7.33
C TYR A 575 8.62 12.72 -8.35
N GLY A 576 8.84 11.67 -9.12
CA GLY A 576 9.90 11.63 -10.13
C GLY A 576 9.86 12.82 -11.09
N GLY A 577 11.03 13.42 -11.41
CA GLY A 577 11.18 14.61 -12.24
C GLY A 577 11.14 15.94 -11.48
N ASP A 578 10.75 15.93 -10.23
CA ASP A 578 10.62 17.13 -9.39
C ASP A 578 11.91 17.57 -8.67
N PHE A 579 12.96 16.77 -8.81
CA PHE A 579 14.23 16.95 -8.10
C PHE A 579 15.39 17.25 -9.07
N ASP A 580 15.08 17.85 -10.22
CA ASP A 580 16.02 18.19 -11.31
C ASP A 580 16.71 16.98 -11.96
N GLU A 581 16.24 15.77 -11.68
CA GLU A 581 16.77 14.52 -12.25
C GLU A 581 16.17 14.19 -13.62
N ARG A 582 16.97 13.45 -14.42
CA ARG A 582 16.58 12.76 -15.68
C ARG A 582 17.55 11.56 -15.84
N ALA A 583 17.14 10.35 -16.30
CA ALA A 583 15.77 9.99 -16.66
C ALA A 583 14.88 9.87 -15.41
N THR A 584 13.53 9.73 -15.65
CA THR A 584 12.55 9.59 -14.58
C THR A 584 11.29 8.91 -15.16
N ASP A 585 10.53 8.22 -14.29
CA ASP A 585 9.22 7.66 -14.60
C ASP A 585 8.07 8.40 -13.88
N TYR A 586 8.32 9.65 -13.49
CA TYR A 586 7.36 10.61 -12.96
C TYR A 586 6.57 10.09 -11.76
N GLU A 587 5.21 10.15 -11.83
CA GLU A 587 4.27 9.83 -10.74
C GLU A 587 4.03 8.34 -10.51
N PHE A 588 4.67 7.43 -11.24
CA PHE A 588 4.46 5.99 -11.13
C PHE A 588 4.78 5.39 -9.75
N SER A 589 5.46 6.13 -8.88
CA SER A 589 5.67 5.76 -7.49
C SER A 589 4.49 6.11 -6.55
N GLY A 590 3.40 6.69 -7.10
CA GLY A 590 2.21 7.10 -6.34
C GLY A 590 1.10 6.07 -6.37
N ASP A 591 1.36 4.85 -5.93
CA ASP A 591 0.51 3.67 -6.09
C ASP A 591 0.05 3.04 -4.76
N GLY A 592 0.13 3.80 -3.67
CA GLY A 592 -0.25 3.36 -2.33
C GLY A 592 -1.76 3.33 -2.06
N ILE A 593 -2.20 2.38 -1.21
CA ILE A 593 -3.54 2.43 -0.60
C ILE A 593 -3.63 3.48 0.51
N VAL A 594 -2.50 4.02 0.95
CA VAL A 594 -2.40 5.21 1.80
C VAL A 594 -1.52 6.25 1.11
N PHE A 595 -1.79 7.52 1.41
CA PHE A 595 -0.95 8.61 0.91
C PHE A 595 0.47 8.58 1.50
N ALA A 596 1.40 9.36 0.95
CA ALA A 596 2.80 9.36 1.36
C ALA A 596 3.01 9.67 2.86
N ASP A 597 2.13 10.47 3.46
CA ASP A 597 2.12 10.78 4.89
C ASP A 597 1.42 9.71 5.75
N ARG A 598 0.99 8.60 5.15
CA ARG A 598 0.25 7.48 5.74
C ARG A 598 -1.19 7.79 6.13
N THR A 599 -1.76 8.91 5.74
CA THR A 599 -3.21 9.10 5.85
C THR A 599 -3.92 8.11 4.91
N PRO A 600 -5.00 7.46 5.37
CA PRO A 600 -5.74 6.53 4.52
C PRO A 600 -6.29 7.22 3.27
N SER A 601 -6.10 6.64 2.10
CA SER A 601 -6.80 7.10 0.90
C SER A 601 -8.21 6.48 0.84
N PRO A 602 -9.13 6.99 0.02
CA PRO A 602 -10.48 6.40 -0.13
C PRO A 602 -10.49 4.93 -0.53
N LYS A 603 -9.41 4.41 -1.09
CA LYS A 603 -9.22 2.99 -1.45
C LYS A 603 -9.16 2.07 -0.24
N ALA A 604 -8.64 2.56 0.89
CA ALA A 604 -8.45 1.77 2.10
C ALA A 604 -9.77 1.20 2.65
N ALA A 605 -10.89 1.90 2.51
CA ALA A 605 -12.20 1.43 2.93
C ALA A 605 -12.66 0.19 2.13
N GLU A 606 -12.42 0.17 0.82
CA GLU A 606 -12.71 -0.97 -0.06
C GLU A 606 -11.88 -2.19 0.34
N VAL A 607 -10.57 -2.01 0.52
CA VAL A 607 -9.65 -3.07 0.96
C VAL A 607 -10.10 -3.64 2.30
N LYS A 608 -10.41 -2.79 3.28
CA LYS A 608 -10.86 -3.20 4.61
C LYS A 608 -12.09 -4.10 4.56
N GLN A 609 -13.09 -3.72 3.76
CA GLN A 609 -14.34 -4.46 3.67
C GLN A 609 -14.17 -5.78 2.92
N LEU A 610 -13.44 -5.80 1.81
CA LEU A 610 -13.23 -7.00 1.01
C LEU A 610 -12.31 -8.01 1.71
N TYR A 611 -11.34 -7.54 2.48
CA TYR A 611 -10.44 -8.39 3.28
C TYR A 611 -11.01 -8.85 4.61
N ALA A 612 -12.25 -8.47 4.96
CA ALA A 612 -12.85 -8.86 6.22
C ALA A 612 -12.97 -10.39 6.36
N ASN A 613 -12.60 -10.91 7.54
CA ASN A 613 -12.76 -12.33 7.89
C ASN A 613 -14.17 -12.64 8.37
N VAL A 614 -14.88 -11.68 8.95
CA VAL A 614 -16.27 -11.86 9.36
C VAL A 614 -17.15 -11.04 8.44
N LYS A 615 -17.82 -11.73 7.52
CA LYS A 615 -18.73 -11.12 6.54
C LYS A 615 -20.16 -11.27 7.01
N VAL A 616 -20.95 -10.19 6.90
CA VAL A 616 -22.35 -10.19 7.35
C VAL A 616 -23.29 -9.79 6.22
N LYS A 617 -24.35 -10.57 6.05
CA LYS A 617 -25.47 -10.26 5.14
C LYS A 617 -26.73 -10.07 5.96
N VAL A 618 -27.21 -8.84 6.04
CA VAL A 618 -28.43 -8.49 6.77
C VAL A 618 -29.66 -9.00 6.02
N THR A 619 -30.64 -9.54 6.77
CA THR A 619 -31.93 -10.04 6.26
C THR A 619 -33.09 -9.42 7.05
N GLU A 620 -34.33 -9.60 6.58
CA GLU A 620 -35.50 -9.08 7.29
C GLU A 620 -35.68 -9.74 8.67
N GLU A 621 -35.20 -10.98 8.85
CA GLU A 621 -35.35 -11.75 10.10
C GLU A 621 -34.09 -11.65 10.99
N GLY A 622 -32.94 -11.22 10.46
CA GLY A 622 -31.73 -11.19 11.23
C GLY A 622 -30.47 -10.96 10.38
N VAL A 623 -29.45 -11.81 10.54
CA VAL A 623 -28.19 -11.70 9.85
C VAL A 623 -27.61 -13.09 9.53
N ILE A 624 -27.07 -13.21 8.33
CA ILE A 624 -26.22 -14.34 7.95
C ILE A 624 -24.78 -13.93 8.21
N ILE A 625 -24.09 -14.67 9.07
CA ILE A 625 -22.68 -14.44 9.45
C ILE A 625 -21.85 -15.54 8.80
N LYS A 626 -20.87 -15.16 7.99
CA LYS A 626 -19.80 -16.04 7.47
C LYS A 626 -18.51 -15.71 8.23
N ASN A 627 -17.99 -16.70 8.96
CA ASN A 627 -16.74 -16.56 9.69
C ASN A 627 -15.61 -17.24 8.92
N ASP A 628 -14.82 -16.45 8.18
CA ASP A 628 -13.67 -16.91 7.41
C ASP A 628 -12.38 -16.94 8.26
N ASN A 629 -12.42 -16.59 9.56
CA ASN A 629 -11.28 -16.84 10.44
C ASN A 629 -10.92 -18.32 10.43
N LEU A 630 -9.64 -18.63 10.54
CA LEU A 630 -9.14 -20.00 10.53
C LEU A 630 -9.24 -20.67 11.91
N PHE A 631 -9.09 -19.90 12.99
CA PHE A 631 -8.92 -20.45 14.35
C PHE A 631 -9.81 -19.82 15.40
N ILE A 632 -10.31 -18.59 15.21
CA ILE A 632 -11.12 -17.90 16.20
C ILE A 632 -12.60 -17.87 15.80
N ASP A 633 -13.47 -18.07 16.78
CA ASP A 633 -14.90 -17.89 16.61
C ASP A 633 -15.33 -16.43 16.75
N THR A 634 -16.59 -16.12 16.47
CA THR A 634 -17.07 -14.73 16.51
C THR A 634 -17.38 -14.21 17.90
N SER A 635 -17.15 -14.98 18.97
CA SER A 635 -17.32 -14.51 20.37
C SER A 635 -16.35 -13.38 20.76
N ALA A 636 -15.27 -13.21 19.97
CA ALA A 636 -14.31 -12.13 20.09
C ALA A 636 -14.87 -10.76 19.64
N TYR A 637 -16.05 -10.74 18.98
CA TYR A 637 -16.64 -9.55 18.37
C TYR A 637 -17.97 -9.15 19.01
N ILE A 638 -18.33 -7.88 18.81
CA ILE A 638 -19.67 -7.33 19.04
C ILE A 638 -20.31 -7.09 17.68
N PHE A 639 -21.56 -7.47 17.54
CA PHE A 639 -22.38 -7.14 16.38
C PHE A 639 -23.29 -5.96 16.77
N GLU A 640 -22.87 -4.76 16.36
CA GLU A 640 -23.61 -3.53 16.62
C GLU A 640 -24.70 -3.39 15.56
N THR A 641 -25.97 -3.54 15.97
CA THR A 641 -27.11 -3.48 15.07
C THR A 641 -27.78 -2.11 15.16
N ILE A 642 -28.10 -1.55 14.01
CA ILE A 642 -28.62 -0.20 13.87
C ILE A 642 -29.78 -0.18 12.89
N VAL A 643 -30.87 0.53 13.23
CA VAL A 643 -31.93 0.86 12.26
C VAL A 643 -31.96 2.37 12.07
N LYS A 644 -31.94 2.79 10.81
CA LYS A 644 -32.11 4.18 10.41
C LYS A 644 -33.37 4.32 9.57
N ARG A 645 -34.09 5.45 9.67
CA ARG A 645 -35.13 5.85 8.73
C ARG A 645 -34.75 7.15 8.07
N ASP A 646 -34.74 7.19 6.74
CA ASP A 646 -34.32 8.34 5.95
C ASP A 646 -32.93 8.87 6.38
N GLY A 647 -32.00 7.93 6.66
CA GLY A 647 -30.67 8.19 7.15
C GLY A 647 -30.54 8.51 8.64
N GLN A 648 -31.63 8.79 9.37
CA GLN A 648 -31.62 9.12 10.80
C GLN A 648 -31.73 7.86 11.65
N LYS A 649 -30.83 7.70 12.63
CA LYS A 649 -30.83 6.55 13.55
C LYS A 649 -32.08 6.59 14.44
N ILE A 650 -32.84 5.50 14.44
CA ILE A 650 -34.05 5.31 15.24
C ILE A 650 -33.95 4.19 16.27
N TRP A 651 -32.99 3.27 16.10
CA TRP A 651 -32.78 2.16 17.02
C TRP A 651 -31.34 1.64 16.94
N GLN A 652 -30.87 1.07 18.05
CA GLN A 652 -29.55 0.43 18.15
C GLN A 652 -29.58 -0.63 19.27
N LYS A 653 -28.91 -1.77 19.05
CA LYS A 653 -28.71 -2.82 20.04
C LYS A 653 -27.47 -3.63 19.72
N ASP A 654 -26.73 -4.06 20.74
CA ASP A 654 -25.56 -4.91 20.57
C ASP A 654 -25.93 -6.37 20.73
N TYR A 655 -25.37 -7.24 19.89
CA TYR A 655 -25.47 -8.68 19.95
C TYR A 655 -24.10 -9.33 20.05
N SER A 656 -24.07 -10.55 20.58
CA SER A 656 -22.88 -11.41 20.59
C SER A 656 -23.31 -12.77 20.05
N PHE A 657 -22.74 -13.15 18.91
CA PHE A 657 -23.00 -14.43 18.25
C PHE A 657 -21.73 -15.28 18.30
N ASN A 658 -21.89 -16.60 18.36
CA ASN A 658 -20.76 -17.54 18.39
C ASN A 658 -20.82 -18.46 17.17
N VAL A 659 -20.26 -17.97 16.05
CA VAL A 659 -20.12 -18.71 14.80
C VAL A 659 -18.71 -19.29 14.75
N LEU A 660 -18.60 -20.61 14.60
CA LEU A 660 -17.32 -21.31 14.58
C LEU A 660 -16.45 -20.89 13.37
N PRO A 661 -15.12 -21.04 13.48
CA PRO A 661 -14.21 -20.77 12.37
C PRO A 661 -14.59 -21.58 11.12
N GLN A 662 -14.46 -20.98 9.96
CA GLN A 662 -14.71 -21.59 8.65
C GLN A 662 -16.16 -22.11 8.49
N THR A 663 -17.13 -21.45 9.17
CA THR A 663 -18.55 -21.79 9.06
C THR A 663 -19.41 -20.57 8.76
N LYS A 664 -20.64 -20.86 8.36
CA LYS A 664 -21.68 -19.87 8.08
C LYS A 664 -22.92 -20.21 8.89
N GLN A 665 -23.52 -19.21 9.51
CA GLN A 665 -24.71 -19.39 10.36
C GLN A 665 -25.69 -18.24 10.19
N GLU A 666 -26.98 -18.55 10.29
CA GLU A 666 -28.06 -17.55 10.37
C GLU A 666 -28.38 -17.27 11.82
N GLU A 667 -28.46 -15.99 12.18
CA GLU A 667 -28.77 -15.53 13.52
C GLU A 667 -29.97 -14.59 13.48
N VAL A 668 -30.88 -14.76 14.44
CA VAL A 668 -32.08 -13.94 14.54
C VAL A 668 -31.75 -12.63 15.27
N ILE A 669 -32.19 -11.52 14.71
CA ILE A 669 -32.14 -10.19 15.35
C ILE A 669 -33.57 -9.76 15.63
N ASP A 670 -33.86 -9.44 16.90
CA ASP A 670 -35.08 -8.78 17.31
C ASP A 670 -35.10 -7.34 16.77
N TRP A 671 -35.38 -7.19 15.48
CA TRP A 671 -35.55 -5.86 14.89
C TRP A 671 -36.72 -5.14 15.52
N PRO A 672 -36.66 -3.80 15.70
CA PRO A 672 -37.81 -3.06 16.24
C PRO A 672 -39.03 -3.22 15.33
N ASN A 673 -40.23 -3.30 15.92
CA ASN A 673 -41.44 -3.28 15.12
C ASN A 673 -41.51 -1.93 14.38
N ILE A 674 -41.33 -1.97 13.08
CA ILE A 674 -41.41 -0.77 12.24
C ILE A 674 -42.88 -0.48 12.05
N GLU A 675 -43.37 0.55 12.70
CA GLU A 675 -44.64 1.15 12.32
C GLU A 675 -44.58 1.45 10.82
N LYS A 676 -45.67 1.21 10.06
CA LYS A 676 -45.70 1.45 8.62
C LYS A 676 -45.67 2.95 8.27
N ILE A 677 -44.73 3.65 8.87
CA ILE A 677 -44.44 5.05 8.56
C ILE A 677 -43.71 5.11 7.24
N PRO A 678 -44.13 5.88 6.26
CA PRO A 678 -43.42 6.06 5.02
C PRO A 678 -41.96 6.50 5.25
N GLY A 679 -41.04 5.98 4.47
CA GLY A 679 -39.60 6.29 4.56
C GLY A 679 -38.74 5.15 4.03
N GLU A 680 -37.45 5.41 3.89
CA GLU A 680 -36.45 4.42 3.57
C GLU A 680 -35.78 3.92 4.85
N TYR A 681 -35.84 2.63 5.08
CA TYR A 681 -35.27 1.99 6.26
C TYR A 681 -33.98 1.28 5.94
N ILE A 682 -32.94 1.51 6.74
CA ILE A 682 -31.64 0.87 6.65
C ILE A 682 -31.43 0.02 7.90
N PHE A 683 -31.38 -1.28 7.72
CA PHE A 683 -30.98 -2.23 8.75
C PHE A 683 -29.48 -2.47 8.58
N GLY A 684 -28.68 -2.13 9.56
CA GLY A 684 -27.23 -2.24 9.54
C GLY A 684 -26.73 -3.16 10.64
N VAL A 685 -25.67 -3.90 10.34
CA VAL A 685 -24.89 -4.67 11.31
C VAL A 685 -23.42 -4.34 11.10
N ASN A 686 -22.76 -3.81 12.13
CA ASN A 686 -21.33 -3.58 12.16
C ASN A 686 -20.68 -4.67 13.02
N VAL A 687 -19.59 -5.24 12.54
CA VAL A 687 -18.75 -6.20 13.27
C VAL A 687 -17.59 -5.43 13.90
N CYS A 688 -17.54 -5.41 15.23
CA CYS A 688 -16.58 -4.59 15.97
C CYS A 688 -15.80 -5.43 16.98
N LEU A 689 -14.58 -5.00 17.31
CA LEU A 689 -13.80 -5.61 18.39
C LEU A 689 -14.56 -5.50 19.73
N LYS A 690 -14.65 -6.62 20.45
CA LYS A 690 -15.28 -6.69 21.78
C LYS A 690 -14.39 -6.12 22.89
N LYS A 691 -13.08 -6.16 22.70
CA LYS A 691 -12.05 -5.65 23.62
C LYS A 691 -10.96 -4.96 22.82
N SER A 692 -10.28 -4.02 23.48
CA SER A 692 -9.07 -3.42 22.88
C SER A 692 -8.01 -4.48 22.62
N ALA A 693 -7.33 -4.36 21.48
CA ALA A 693 -6.15 -5.10 21.10
C ALA A 693 -4.93 -4.16 21.07
N ALA A 694 -3.72 -4.70 20.91
CA ALA A 694 -2.50 -3.88 20.82
C ALA A 694 -2.51 -2.90 19.64
N TRP A 695 -3.36 -3.15 18.65
CA TRP A 695 -3.43 -2.40 17.39
C TRP A 695 -4.70 -1.54 17.23
N ALA A 696 -5.76 -1.75 18.05
CA ALA A 696 -6.99 -0.94 17.98
C ALA A 696 -7.74 -0.96 19.31
N ASN A 697 -8.55 0.08 19.52
CA ASN A 697 -9.42 0.19 20.68
C ASN A 697 -10.65 -0.74 20.56
N GLU A 698 -11.28 -1.00 21.69
CA GLU A 698 -12.62 -1.60 21.75
C GLU A 698 -13.58 -0.86 20.80
N ARG A 699 -14.49 -1.61 20.17
CA ARG A 699 -15.45 -1.13 19.15
C ARG A 699 -14.83 -0.65 17.83
N HIS A 700 -13.55 -0.94 17.58
CA HIS A 700 -13.02 -0.74 16.24
C HIS A 700 -13.80 -1.63 15.25
N GLU A 701 -14.39 -1.01 14.25
CA GLU A 701 -15.17 -1.70 13.22
C GLU A 701 -14.25 -2.44 12.25
N LEU A 702 -14.57 -3.71 11.97
CA LEU A 702 -13.82 -4.57 11.04
C LEU A 702 -14.56 -4.77 9.71
N SER A 703 -15.89 -4.86 9.77
CA SER A 703 -16.74 -5.05 8.59
C SER A 703 -18.18 -4.63 8.90
N PHE A 704 -19.01 -4.58 7.88
CA PHE A 704 -20.40 -4.24 8.01
C PHE A 704 -21.28 -4.92 6.94
N GLY A 705 -22.60 -4.87 7.14
CA GLY A 705 -23.60 -5.17 6.13
C GLY A 705 -24.83 -4.30 6.33
N GLN A 706 -25.54 -4.03 5.24
CA GLN A 706 -26.78 -3.24 5.25
C GLN A 706 -27.87 -3.91 4.40
N LEU A 707 -29.13 -3.82 4.85
CA LEU A 707 -30.34 -4.11 4.08
C LEU A 707 -31.16 -2.83 4.00
N VAL A 708 -31.55 -2.44 2.80
CA VAL A 708 -32.37 -1.23 2.57
C VAL A 708 -33.76 -1.65 2.12
N THR A 709 -34.79 -1.15 2.79
CA THR A 709 -36.20 -1.39 2.45
C THR A 709 -36.94 -0.06 2.39
N LYS A 710 -38.03 0.01 1.63
CA LYS A 710 -38.81 1.26 1.45
C LYS A 710 -40.29 1.03 1.77
N VAL A 711 -40.83 1.87 2.61
CA VAL A 711 -42.27 1.97 2.86
C VAL A 711 -42.80 3.19 2.10
N SER A 712 -43.65 2.96 1.10
CA SER A 712 -44.18 4.02 0.23
C SER A 712 -45.24 4.90 0.92
N SER A 713 -45.18 6.18 0.62
CA SER A 713 -46.31 7.12 0.91
C SER A 713 -47.43 6.90 -0.11
N LYS A 714 -48.69 7.12 0.33
CA LYS A 714 -49.87 7.09 -0.55
C LYS A 714 -50.25 8.46 -1.10
N ASP A 715 -49.62 9.52 -0.64
CA ASP A 715 -50.04 10.89 -0.98
C ASP A 715 -49.14 11.51 -2.04
N ASN A 716 -49.77 11.87 -3.20
CA ASN A 716 -49.18 12.85 -4.11
C ASN A 716 -49.69 14.23 -3.67
N GLU A 717 -48.84 15.04 -3.11
CA GLU A 717 -49.17 16.47 -2.83
C GLU A 717 -49.48 17.19 -4.15
N ILE A 718 -50.70 17.63 -4.31
CA ILE A 718 -51.06 18.49 -5.43
C ILE A 718 -50.65 19.93 -5.08
N VAL A 719 -49.57 20.39 -5.73
CA VAL A 719 -49.13 21.76 -5.55
C VAL A 719 -50.14 22.68 -6.26
N SER A 720 -50.84 23.52 -5.49
CA SER A 720 -51.77 24.50 -5.99
C SER A 720 -51.12 25.89 -6.01
N GLY A 721 -51.37 26.67 -7.05
CA GLY A 721 -50.85 28.03 -7.17
C GLY A 721 -50.84 28.48 -8.65
N LYS A 722 -50.49 29.75 -8.84
CA LYS A 722 -50.43 30.33 -10.19
C LYS A 722 -49.02 30.84 -10.46
N LEU A 723 -48.49 30.41 -11.61
CA LEU A 723 -47.22 30.93 -12.14
C LEU A 723 -47.47 32.13 -13.03
N ASN A 724 -46.61 33.13 -12.95
CA ASN A 724 -46.59 34.25 -13.93
C ASN A 724 -45.47 33.98 -14.94
N VAL A 725 -45.90 33.74 -16.21
CA VAL A 725 -44.98 33.45 -17.31
C VAL A 725 -44.83 34.68 -18.17
N VAL A 726 -43.62 35.07 -18.50
CA VAL A 726 -43.30 36.19 -19.37
C VAL A 726 -42.47 35.66 -20.55
N HIS A 727 -43.04 35.77 -21.74
CA HIS A 727 -42.34 35.42 -22.99
C HIS A 727 -41.66 36.64 -23.58
N GLY A 728 -40.34 36.70 -23.44
CA GLY A 728 -39.49 37.64 -24.17
C GLY A 728 -38.96 37.03 -25.47
N ASP A 729 -38.33 37.82 -26.28
CA ASP A 729 -37.72 37.39 -27.55
C ASP A 729 -36.57 36.42 -27.31
N VAL A 730 -35.79 36.67 -26.24
CA VAL A 730 -34.58 35.90 -25.89
C VAL A 730 -34.79 35.01 -24.66
N ASN A 731 -35.59 35.47 -23.71
CA ASN A 731 -35.76 34.79 -22.45
C ASN A 731 -37.21 34.42 -22.13
N ILE A 732 -37.37 33.41 -21.29
CA ILE A 732 -38.64 33.00 -20.71
C ILE A 732 -38.52 33.17 -19.20
N GLY A 733 -39.29 34.13 -18.65
CA GLY A 733 -39.34 34.36 -17.20
C GLY A 733 -40.49 33.59 -16.59
N ILE A 734 -40.25 32.87 -15.49
CA ILE A 734 -41.25 32.15 -14.71
C ILE A 734 -41.11 32.63 -13.26
N ASN A 735 -42.14 33.31 -12.79
CA ASN A 735 -42.14 33.96 -11.49
C ASN A 735 -43.26 33.40 -10.60
N GLY A 736 -42.96 33.27 -9.33
CA GLY A 736 -43.90 32.88 -8.28
C GLY A 736 -43.66 33.67 -6.98
N ASN A 737 -44.27 33.19 -5.90
CA ASN A 737 -44.10 33.82 -4.62
C ASN A 737 -42.73 33.50 -4.04
N GLY A 738 -41.88 34.51 -3.90
CA GLY A 738 -40.53 34.34 -3.34
C GLY A 738 -39.48 33.71 -4.27
N PHE A 739 -39.79 33.48 -5.55
CA PHE A 739 -38.82 32.94 -6.52
C PHE A 739 -38.96 33.49 -7.93
N SER A 740 -37.90 33.44 -8.67
CA SER A 740 -37.89 33.67 -10.13
C SER A 740 -36.90 32.75 -10.84
N VAL A 741 -37.34 32.27 -12.00
CA VAL A 741 -36.52 31.47 -12.90
C VAL A 741 -36.47 32.13 -14.27
N LEU A 742 -35.29 32.40 -14.79
CA LEU A 742 -35.13 32.94 -16.16
C LEU A 742 -34.40 31.90 -17.02
N LEU A 743 -35.05 31.50 -18.07
CA LEU A 743 -34.52 30.56 -19.07
C LEU A 743 -34.22 31.29 -20.37
N SER A 744 -33.04 31.10 -20.92
CA SER A 744 -32.59 31.74 -22.15
C SER A 744 -32.76 30.81 -23.36
N ARG A 745 -33.42 31.30 -24.39
CA ARG A 745 -33.53 30.66 -25.70
C ARG A 745 -32.21 30.67 -26.47
N ALA A 746 -31.33 31.61 -26.14
CA ALA A 746 -30.00 31.71 -26.76
C ALA A 746 -28.97 30.80 -26.05
N GLU A 747 -28.97 30.82 -24.72
CA GLU A 747 -28.02 30.01 -23.90
C GLU A 747 -28.51 28.57 -23.71
N GLY A 748 -29.79 28.29 -23.96
CA GLY A 748 -30.37 26.93 -23.89
C GLY A 748 -30.51 26.34 -22.49
N GLY A 749 -30.79 27.16 -21.49
CA GLY A 749 -30.95 26.70 -20.10
C GLY A 749 -31.31 27.80 -19.16
N ILE A 750 -31.22 27.51 -17.84
CA ILE A 750 -31.44 28.47 -16.77
C ILE A 750 -30.28 29.48 -16.72
N VAL A 751 -30.57 30.78 -16.87
CA VAL A 751 -29.56 31.84 -16.75
C VAL A 751 -29.71 32.61 -15.42
N SER A 752 -30.83 32.44 -14.72
CA SER A 752 -31.06 33.00 -13.37
C SER A 752 -31.99 32.09 -12.60
N LEU A 753 -31.61 31.78 -11.38
CA LEU A 753 -32.44 31.09 -10.40
C LEU A 753 -32.31 31.84 -9.09
N ALA A 754 -33.39 32.57 -8.74
CA ALA A 754 -33.40 33.39 -7.54
C ALA A 754 -34.49 32.95 -6.56
N TYR A 755 -34.13 32.84 -5.29
CA TYR A 755 -35.03 32.63 -4.16
C TYR A 755 -34.93 33.82 -3.18
N ASN A 756 -36.04 34.38 -2.80
CA ASN A 756 -36.11 35.55 -1.94
C ASN A 756 -35.19 36.71 -2.38
N GLY A 757 -35.06 36.89 -3.72
CA GLY A 757 -34.25 37.94 -4.31
C GLY A 757 -32.74 37.65 -4.33
N LYS A 758 -32.29 36.46 -3.93
CA LYS A 758 -30.87 36.03 -4.01
C LYS A 758 -30.64 35.14 -5.21
N GLU A 759 -29.63 35.48 -6.02
CA GLU A 759 -29.22 34.75 -7.20
C GLU A 759 -28.21 33.63 -6.85
N TYR A 760 -28.51 32.41 -7.26
CA TYR A 760 -27.67 31.22 -7.00
C TYR A 760 -26.80 30.81 -8.18
N ILE A 761 -27.27 30.95 -9.41
CA ILE A 761 -26.57 30.48 -10.61
C ILE A 761 -25.58 31.53 -11.09
N THR A 762 -24.35 31.14 -11.32
CA THR A 762 -23.30 32.03 -11.87
C THR A 762 -23.18 31.96 -13.38
N ARG A 763 -23.57 30.83 -13.96
CA ARG A 763 -23.58 30.57 -15.40
C ARG A 763 -24.63 29.50 -15.71
N THR A 764 -25.14 29.48 -16.94
CA THR A 764 -26.06 28.45 -17.44
C THR A 764 -25.46 27.05 -17.20
N PRO A 765 -26.13 26.18 -16.43
CA PRO A 765 -25.69 24.81 -16.21
C PRO A 765 -25.72 24.02 -17.52
N LYS A 766 -24.87 23.02 -17.65
CA LYS A 766 -24.70 22.19 -18.83
C LYS A 766 -24.71 20.70 -18.51
N THR A 767 -24.87 19.88 -19.52
CA THR A 767 -24.57 18.47 -19.40
C THR A 767 -23.07 18.22 -19.60
N THR A 768 -22.49 17.39 -18.74
CA THR A 768 -21.12 16.87 -18.88
C THR A 768 -21.14 15.44 -19.40
N PHE A 769 -20.12 15.09 -20.17
CA PHE A 769 -19.85 13.75 -20.74
C PHE A 769 -18.44 13.28 -20.38
N TRP A 770 -17.74 14.05 -19.55
CA TRP A 770 -16.33 13.85 -19.23
C TRP A 770 -16.10 13.77 -17.72
N ARG A 771 -14.96 13.23 -17.34
CA ARG A 771 -14.37 13.33 -16.00
C ARG A 771 -12.90 13.68 -16.13
N ALA A 772 -12.29 14.23 -15.09
CA ALA A 772 -10.85 14.34 -15.04
C ALA A 772 -10.25 12.94 -15.12
N MET A 773 -9.32 12.71 -16.06
CA MET A 773 -8.75 11.39 -16.29
C MET A 773 -8.01 10.90 -15.03
N THR A 774 -8.33 9.68 -14.60
CA THR A 774 -7.53 8.96 -13.62
C THR A 774 -6.20 8.51 -14.22
N ASP A 775 -5.24 8.07 -13.39
CA ASP A 775 -3.99 7.52 -13.90
C ASP A 775 -4.23 6.28 -14.76
N ASN A 776 -5.22 5.44 -14.43
CA ASN A 776 -5.65 4.34 -15.29
C ASN A 776 -6.20 4.84 -16.64
N ASP A 777 -7.03 5.90 -16.65
CA ASP A 777 -7.54 6.49 -17.89
C ASP A 777 -6.40 7.03 -18.78
N ARG A 778 -5.35 7.60 -18.16
CA ARG A 778 -4.15 8.07 -18.86
C ARG A 778 -3.35 6.90 -19.43
N GLY A 779 -3.14 5.85 -18.63
CA GLY A 779 -2.42 4.64 -19.03
C GLY A 779 -3.02 3.95 -20.24
N VAL A 780 -4.34 3.78 -20.27
CA VAL A 780 -5.05 3.19 -21.44
C VAL A 780 -5.32 4.17 -22.58
N LYS A 781 -4.84 5.40 -22.48
CA LYS A 781 -5.00 6.45 -23.51
C LYS A 781 -6.47 6.83 -23.79
N HIS A 782 -7.30 6.89 -22.73
CA HIS A 782 -8.71 7.28 -22.87
C HIS A 782 -8.89 8.67 -23.48
N GLY A 783 -7.97 9.60 -23.25
CA GLY A 783 -7.97 10.90 -23.93
C GLY A 783 -7.93 10.80 -25.46
N PHE A 784 -7.29 9.77 -26.01
CA PHE A 784 -7.29 9.48 -27.43
C PHE A 784 -8.57 8.75 -27.87
N ASP A 785 -8.95 7.68 -27.20
CA ASP A 785 -10.05 6.81 -27.61
C ASP A 785 -11.44 7.42 -27.34
N ARG A 786 -11.57 8.21 -26.27
CA ARG A 786 -12.85 8.78 -25.78
C ARG A 786 -12.90 10.30 -25.81
N GLY A 787 -11.88 10.99 -26.30
CA GLY A 787 -11.77 12.45 -26.33
C GLY A 787 -12.93 13.15 -27.06
N VAL A 788 -13.68 12.44 -27.92
CA VAL A 788 -14.92 12.95 -28.54
C VAL A 788 -15.95 13.39 -27.48
N TRP A 789 -15.98 12.79 -26.30
CA TRP A 789 -16.91 13.12 -25.22
C TRP A 789 -16.51 14.41 -24.49
N LEU A 790 -15.22 14.70 -24.39
CA LEU A 790 -14.71 15.99 -23.91
C LEU A 790 -15.28 17.12 -24.78
N GLN A 791 -15.17 16.98 -26.12
CA GLN A 791 -15.72 17.95 -27.07
C GLN A 791 -17.24 17.99 -27.02
N ALA A 792 -17.90 16.85 -26.79
CA ALA A 792 -19.36 16.78 -26.69
C ALA A 792 -19.88 17.60 -25.51
N GLY A 793 -19.17 17.64 -24.38
CA GLY A 793 -19.52 18.49 -23.24
C GLY A 793 -19.32 19.98 -23.52
N LEU A 794 -18.22 20.34 -24.21
CA LEU A 794 -17.82 21.73 -24.41
C LEU A 794 -18.60 22.44 -25.54
N TYR A 795 -18.91 21.76 -26.63
CA TYR A 795 -19.33 22.36 -27.92
C TYR A 795 -20.69 21.85 -28.42
N GLN A 796 -21.70 21.83 -27.55
CA GLN A 796 -23.07 21.45 -27.93
C GLN A 796 -23.74 22.57 -28.71
N LYS A 797 -24.58 22.23 -29.71
CA LYS A 797 -25.37 23.19 -30.48
C LYS A 797 -26.85 23.06 -30.11
N LEU A 798 -27.44 24.14 -29.64
CA LEU A 798 -28.88 24.22 -29.42
C LEU A 798 -29.60 24.16 -30.80
N VAL A 799 -30.56 23.25 -30.93
CA VAL A 799 -31.29 23.03 -32.17
C VAL A 799 -32.80 23.22 -32.07
N ASP A 800 -33.35 23.12 -30.82
CA ASP A 800 -34.77 23.33 -30.61
C ASP A 800 -35.08 23.78 -29.20
N VAL A 801 -36.13 24.57 -29.04
CA VAL A 801 -36.65 25.02 -27.73
C VAL A 801 -38.16 24.81 -27.71
N ASN A 802 -38.65 24.00 -26.80
CA ASN A 802 -40.08 23.74 -26.67
C ASN A 802 -40.61 24.25 -25.32
N VAL A 803 -41.74 24.90 -25.29
CA VAL A 803 -42.41 25.40 -24.09
C VAL A 803 -43.81 24.78 -24.01
N LYS A 804 -44.06 24.13 -22.86
CA LYS A 804 -45.36 23.53 -22.53
C LYS A 804 -45.90 24.15 -21.26
N GLU A 805 -46.97 24.88 -21.36
CA GLU A 805 -47.69 25.50 -20.23
C GLU A 805 -48.85 24.62 -19.79
N GLY A 806 -48.76 24.14 -18.55
CA GLY A 806 -49.82 23.41 -17.85
C GLY A 806 -50.59 24.32 -16.89
N LEU A 807 -51.56 23.77 -16.22
CA LEU A 807 -52.36 24.51 -15.24
C LEU A 807 -51.59 24.83 -13.93
N SER A 808 -50.70 23.89 -13.54
CA SER A 808 -49.93 23.97 -12.31
C SER A 808 -48.43 23.82 -12.52
N GLU A 809 -47.95 23.82 -13.75
CA GLU A 809 -46.52 23.69 -14.03
C GLU A 809 -46.16 24.23 -15.42
N ILE A 810 -44.94 24.68 -15.58
CA ILE A 810 -44.38 25.13 -16.83
C ILE A 810 -43.14 24.29 -17.13
N THR A 811 -43.11 23.65 -18.32
CA THR A 811 -41.95 22.92 -18.78
C THR A 811 -41.33 23.62 -19.97
N VAL A 812 -40.01 23.85 -19.88
CA VAL A 812 -39.18 24.34 -20.97
C VAL A 812 -38.12 23.30 -21.28
N SER A 813 -38.08 22.85 -22.54
CA SER A 813 -37.13 21.81 -22.99
C SER A 813 -36.22 22.37 -24.06
N PHE A 814 -34.93 22.07 -23.92
CA PHE A 814 -33.87 22.46 -24.87
C PHE A 814 -33.26 21.20 -25.48
N LYS A 815 -33.26 21.11 -26.79
CA LYS A 815 -32.65 20.01 -27.54
C LYS A 815 -31.31 20.43 -28.08
N TRP A 816 -30.30 19.67 -27.70
CA TRP A 816 -28.92 19.92 -28.08
C TRP A 816 -28.42 18.84 -29.03
N LYS A 817 -27.71 19.23 -30.08
CA LYS A 817 -26.96 18.34 -30.97
C LYS A 817 -25.50 18.30 -30.52
N LEU A 818 -24.97 17.12 -30.36
CA LEU A 818 -23.58 16.92 -29.97
C LEU A 818 -22.65 16.95 -31.21
N PRO A 819 -21.40 17.45 -31.08
CA PRO A 819 -20.42 17.55 -32.16
C PRO A 819 -19.75 16.22 -32.47
N LEU A 820 -20.53 15.20 -32.75
CA LEU A 820 -20.06 13.83 -33.00
C LEU A 820 -20.22 13.46 -34.48
N ALA A 821 -19.46 12.43 -34.90
CA ALA A 821 -19.54 11.94 -36.29
C ALA A 821 -20.93 11.38 -36.65
N LYS A 822 -21.68 10.96 -35.64
CA LYS A 822 -23.08 10.53 -35.78
C LYS A 822 -24.04 11.60 -35.26
N GLU A 823 -25.30 11.52 -35.68
CA GLU A 823 -26.34 12.42 -35.23
C GLU A 823 -26.81 12.00 -33.80
N VAL A 824 -26.34 12.72 -32.79
CA VAL A 824 -26.62 12.45 -31.39
C VAL A 824 -27.23 13.67 -30.72
N TYR A 825 -28.24 13.43 -29.92
CA TYR A 825 -28.97 14.46 -29.21
C TYR A 825 -28.96 14.26 -27.69
N ASN A 826 -29.01 15.40 -27.00
CA ASN A 826 -29.24 15.53 -25.58
C ASN A 826 -30.39 16.52 -25.35
N VAL A 827 -31.28 16.22 -24.43
CA VAL A 827 -32.43 17.08 -24.12
C VAL A 827 -32.40 17.42 -22.61
N ILE A 828 -32.45 18.71 -22.30
CA ILE A 828 -32.60 19.19 -20.94
C ILE A 828 -33.97 19.83 -20.79
N SER A 829 -34.76 19.36 -19.84
CA SER A 829 -36.10 19.87 -19.54
C SER A 829 -36.15 20.45 -18.14
N TYR A 830 -36.72 21.64 -18.00
CA TYR A 830 -36.93 22.33 -16.71
C TYR A 830 -38.45 22.48 -16.51
N THR A 831 -38.97 21.85 -15.44
CA THR A 831 -40.37 21.97 -15.06
C THR A 831 -40.43 22.74 -13.76
N VAL A 832 -41.06 23.93 -13.82
CA VAL A 832 -41.19 24.83 -12.67
C VAL A 832 -42.61 24.74 -12.11
N THR A 833 -42.72 24.58 -10.80
CA THR A 833 -43.99 24.47 -10.04
C THR A 833 -44.25 25.70 -9.17
N PRO A 834 -45.51 25.98 -8.77
CA PRO A 834 -45.88 27.18 -8.03
C PRO A 834 -45.20 27.33 -6.66
N ASP A 835 -44.72 26.26 -6.08
CA ASP A 835 -43.93 26.26 -4.83
C ASP A 835 -42.44 26.62 -5.04
N GLY A 836 -42.07 26.98 -6.25
CA GLY A 836 -40.71 27.40 -6.59
C GLY A 836 -39.72 26.25 -6.87
N LYS A 837 -40.16 25.02 -6.88
CA LYS A 837 -39.32 23.89 -7.20
C LYS A 837 -39.08 23.82 -8.72
N VAL A 838 -37.84 23.45 -9.09
CA VAL A 838 -37.44 23.29 -10.48
C VAL A 838 -37.00 21.85 -10.70
N LYS A 839 -37.87 21.04 -11.31
CA LYS A 839 -37.46 19.69 -11.74
C LYS A 839 -36.60 19.79 -12.97
N VAL A 840 -35.39 19.24 -12.91
CA VAL A 840 -34.47 19.12 -14.06
C VAL A 840 -34.46 17.69 -14.53
N THR A 841 -34.59 17.48 -15.83
CA THR A 841 -34.40 16.17 -16.44
C THR A 841 -33.46 16.33 -17.64
N ALA A 842 -32.27 15.74 -17.56
CA ALA A 842 -31.33 15.69 -18.69
C ALA A 842 -31.28 14.26 -19.24
N LYS A 843 -31.49 14.14 -20.54
CA LYS A 843 -31.55 12.85 -21.25
C LYS A 843 -30.64 12.82 -22.45
N TYR A 844 -29.69 11.87 -22.45
CA TYR A 844 -28.89 11.48 -23.59
C TYR A 844 -29.61 10.36 -24.34
N PHE A 845 -29.65 10.46 -25.66
CA PHE A 845 -30.23 9.44 -26.54
C PHE A 845 -29.11 8.58 -27.13
N GLY A 846 -29.10 7.29 -26.77
CA GLY A 846 -28.06 6.36 -27.12
C GLY A 846 -27.96 6.13 -28.66
N VAL A 847 -26.73 5.99 -29.16
CA VAL A 847 -26.42 5.72 -30.54
C VAL A 847 -25.28 4.71 -30.66
N ASP A 848 -25.48 3.67 -31.46
CA ASP A 848 -24.48 2.65 -31.75
C ASP A 848 -23.22 3.20 -32.43
N GLY A 849 -22.07 2.54 -32.15
CA GLY A 849 -20.80 2.75 -32.83
C GLY A 849 -20.07 4.04 -32.43
N LEU A 850 -20.29 4.47 -31.19
CA LEU A 850 -19.49 5.47 -30.49
C LEU A 850 -18.75 4.78 -29.32
N PRO A 851 -17.62 5.33 -28.84
CA PRO A 851 -16.96 4.78 -27.65
C PRO A 851 -17.85 4.89 -26.41
N SER A 852 -17.59 4.06 -25.39
CA SER A 852 -18.28 4.19 -24.10
C SER A 852 -18.02 5.57 -23.48
N LEU A 853 -19.00 6.06 -22.71
CA LEU A 853 -18.91 7.37 -22.06
C LEU A 853 -18.05 7.29 -20.79
N PRO A 854 -17.21 8.28 -20.51
CA PRO A 854 -16.57 8.44 -19.18
C PRO A 854 -17.57 8.77 -18.07
N ALA A 855 -18.51 9.68 -18.36
CA ALA A 855 -19.59 10.08 -17.46
C ALA A 855 -20.77 10.64 -18.26
N TYR A 856 -21.94 10.75 -17.63
CA TYR A 856 -23.04 11.53 -18.15
C TYR A 856 -23.85 12.15 -17.00
N GLY A 857 -24.05 13.45 -17.06
CA GLY A 857 -24.86 14.14 -16.09
C GLY A 857 -25.01 15.63 -16.32
N TYR A 858 -25.33 16.33 -15.27
CA TYR A 858 -25.63 17.76 -15.21
C TYR A 858 -24.70 18.46 -14.25
N GLU A 859 -24.15 19.60 -14.65
CA GLU A 859 -23.17 20.36 -13.88
C GLU A 859 -23.63 21.79 -13.64
N LEU A 860 -23.46 22.24 -12.42
CA LEU A 860 -23.74 23.60 -11.95
C LEU A 860 -22.48 24.25 -11.37
N LYS A 861 -22.36 25.56 -11.60
CA LYS A 861 -21.31 26.41 -11.05
C LYS A 861 -21.91 27.41 -10.09
N LEU A 862 -21.59 27.27 -8.80
CA LEU A 862 -22.08 28.14 -7.73
C LEU A 862 -20.98 29.11 -7.27
N LYS A 863 -21.38 30.16 -6.55
CA LYS A 863 -20.42 31.05 -5.86
C LYS A 863 -19.63 30.26 -4.82
N ARG A 864 -18.35 30.54 -4.68
CA ARG A 864 -17.43 29.88 -3.76
C ARG A 864 -17.91 29.79 -2.31
N LYS A 865 -18.70 30.75 -1.83
CA LYS A 865 -19.26 30.74 -0.48
C LYS A 865 -20.20 29.57 -0.19
N TYR A 866 -20.76 28.92 -1.22
CA TYR A 866 -21.60 27.73 -1.11
C TYR A 866 -20.70 26.48 -1.19
N ASN A 867 -19.82 26.31 -0.23
CA ASN A 867 -18.83 25.23 -0.22
C ASN A 867 -19.13 24.12 0.79
N GLN A 868 -20.15 24.26 1.62
CA GLN A 868 -20.58 23.19 2.52
C GLN A 868 -21.54 22.27 1.79
N TYR A 869 -21.40 20.96 2.00
CA TYR A 869 -22.36 19.99 1.47
C TYR A 869 -22.83 19.00 2.52
N LYS A 870 -24.04 18.49 2.30
CA LYS A 870 -24.60 17.39 3.05
C LYS A 870 -25.40 16.52 2.09
N PHE A 871 -25.25 15.19 2.17
CA PHE A 871 -25.95 14.29 1.26
C PHE A 871 -26.45 13.03 1.96
N TYR A 872 -27.48 12.44 1.40
CA TYR A 872 -27.95 11.11 1.75
C TYR A 872 -27.66 10.17 0.59
N GLY A 873 -26.64 9.36 0.75
CA GLY A 873 -26.07 8.48 -0.27
C GLY A 873 -25.03 7.53 0.29
N LEU A 874 -24.22 6.92 -0.58
CA LEU A 874 -23.10 6.06 -0.19
C LEU A 874 -21.87 6.90 0.18
N GLY A 875 -21.30 6.61 1.35
CA GLY A 875 -20.15 7.35 1.89
C GLY A 875 -19.59 6.72 3.18
N PRO A 876 -18.74 7.43 3.96
CA PRO A 876 -18.33 8.84 3.73
C PRO A 876 -17.38 9.06 2.56
N ASP A 877 -16.52 8.05 2.26
CA ASP A 877 -15.49 8.16 1.23
C ASP A 877 -16.09 8.16 -0.19
N GLU A 878 -15.35 8.73 -1.14
CA GLU A 878 -15.72 8.67 -2.56
C GLU A 878 -15.83 7.24 -3.04
N ASN A 879 -16.77 7.01 -3.94
CA ASN A 879 -17.05 5.67 -4.44
C ASN A 879 -17.52 5.68 -5.88
N TYR A 880 -17.26 4.58 -6.58
CA TYR A 880 -17.51 4.40 -8.00
C TYR A 880 -18.17 3.04 -8.24
N ILE A 881 -18.69 2.81 -9.44
CA ILE A 881 -19.46 1.60 -9.77
C ILE A 881 -18.67 0.30 -9.56
N ASP A 882 -17.37 0.37 -9.61
CA ASP A 882 -16.43 -0.75 -9.39
C ASP A 882 -15.71 -0.70 -8.03
N ARG A 883 -16.00 0.32 -7.20
CA ARG A 883 -15.44 0.52 -5.86
C ARG A 883 -16.47 1.13 -4.91
N ASP A 884 -17.38 0.31 -4.39
CA ASP A 884 -18.45 0.75 -3.48
C ASP A 884 -18.76 -0.24 -2.35
N ASN A 885 -17.94 -1.29 -2.16
CA ASN A 885 -18.15 -2.27 -1.09
C ASN A 885 -17.76 -1.71 0.29
N GLY A 886 -16.80 -0.78 0.34
CA GLY A 886 -16.30 -0.18 1.57
C GLY A 886 -17.16 0.96 2.14
N VAL A 887 -18.26 1.33 1.50
CA VAL A 887 -19.09 2.49 1.86
C VAL A 887 -20.49 2.09 2.30
N LYS A 888 -21.13 2.95 3.12
CA LYS A 888 -22.46 2.72 3.70
C LYS A 888 -23.46 3.75 3.23
N LEU A 889 -24.71 3.31 3.09
CA LEU A 889 -25.82 4.26 2.92
C LEU A 889 -26.04 5.04 4.23
N GLY A 890 -25.99 6.35 4.15
CA GLY A 890 -26.13 7.23 5.30
C GLY A 890 -26.23 8.69 4.93
N ILE A 891 -26.34 9.55 5.94
CA ILE A 891 -26.23 11.01 5.77
C ILE A 891 -24.80 11.40 6.16
N TYR A 892 -24.15 12.11 5.26
CA TYR A 892 -22.79 12.59 5.41
C TYR A 892 -22.72 14.08 5.09
N GLU A 893 -21.70 14.77 5.63
CA GLU A 893 -21.47 16.18 5.43
C GLU A 893 -19.97 16.48 5.33
N GLY A 894 -19.63 17.55 4.64
CA GLY A 894 -18.27 18.01 4.43
C GLY A 894 -18.23 19.35 3.72
N ASP A 895 -17.07 19.70 3.24
CA ASP A 895 -16.88 20.88 2.40
C ASP A 895 -16.19 20.51 1.07
N ALA A 896 -16.34 21.38 0.09
CA ALA A 896 -15.85 21.13 -1.27
C ALA A 896 -14.33 20.94 -1.33
N ASP A 897 -13.56 21.56 -0.42
CA ASP A 897 -12.09 21.45 -0.43
C ASP A 897 -11.64 20.09 0.10
N THR A 898 -12.27 19.61 1.18
CA THR A 898 -11.95 18.32 1.78
C THR A 898 -12.49 17.15 0.97
N ASN A 899 -13.42 17.37 0.04
CA ASN A 899 -13.90 16.35 -0.90
C ASN A 899 -12.93 16.11 -2.09
N LEU A 900 -11.90 16.93 -2.22
CA LEU A 900 -10.81 16.75 -3.17
C LEU A 900 -9.76 15.83 -2.55
N ALA A 901 -9.71 14.56 -2.93
CA ALA A 901 -8.68 13.65 -2.44
C ALA A 901 -7.30 14.08 -2.96
N PRO A 902 -6.27 14.14 -2.09
CA PRO A 902 -4.96 14.66 -2.45
C PRO A 902 -4.08 13.63 -3.19
N TYR A 903 -4.58 13.01 -4.26
CA TYR A 903 -3.80 12.18 -5.15
C TYR A 903 -2.59 12.98 -5.67
N LEU A 904 -1.43 12.36 -5.86
CA LEU A 904 -0.20 13.05 -6.27
C LEU A 904 -0.42 13.87 -7.55
N VAL A 905 -1.07 13.26 -8.55
CA VAL A 905 -1.56 13.98 -9.71
C VAL A 905 -3.05 14.21 -9.57
N PRO A 906 -3.54 15.47 -9.59
CA PRO A 906 -4.97 15.76 -9.55
C PRO A 906 -5.74 15.03 -10.65
N GLN A 907 -6.83 14.38 -10.25
CA GLN A 907 -7.63 13.52 -11.12
C GLN A 907 -9.07 13.42 -10.61
N GLU A 908 -9.92 12.62 -11.25
CA GLU A 908 -11.30 12.41 -10.81
C GLU A 908 -11.35 12.05 -9.32
N THR A 909 -12.26 12.69 -8.58
CA THR A 909 -12.36 12.56 -7.13
C THR A 909 -13.74 13.00 -6.61
N GLY A 910 -14.05 12.62 -5.36
CA GLY A 910 -15.17 13.13 -4.59
C GLY A 910 -16.56 12.71 -5.07
N ASN A 911 -16.66 11.63 -5.85
CA ASN A 911 -17.93 11.08 -6.32
C ASN A 911 -18.63 10.24 -5.26
N HIS A 912 -19.95 10.43 -5.07
CA HIS A 912 -20.80 9.66 -4.16
C HIS A 912 -21.98 9.07 -4.90
N ARG A 913 -22.07 7.76 -4.94
CA ARG A 913 -23.14 7.02 -5.60
C ARG A 913 -24.40 6.92 -4.74
N GLY A 914 -25.49 6.60 -5.39
CA GLY A 914 -26.75 6.35 -4.71
C GLY A 914 -27.30 7.55 -3.93
N THR A 915 -27.02 8.76 -4.40
CA THR A 915 -27.48 9.98 -3.74
C THR A 915 -28.97 10.17 -3.92
N ARG A 916 -29.71 10.24 -2.80
CA ARG A 916 -31.15 10.53 -2.74
C ARG A 916 -31.41 12.01 -2.75
N TRP A 917 -30.60 12.75 -2.02
CA TRP A 917 -30.59 14.20 -2.01
C TRP A 917 -29.19 14.73 -1.64
N LEU A 918 -28.89 15.90 -2.15
CA LEU A 918 -27.69 16.67 -1.88
C LEU A 918 -28.07 18.10 -1.51
N GLU A 919 -27.54 18.64 -0.44
CA GLU A 919 -27.59 20.06 -0.07
C GLU A 919 -26.21 20.69 -0.30
N VAL A 920 -26.18 21.85 -0.92
CA VAL A 920 -24.96 22.66 -1.08
C VAL A 920 -25.26 24.05 -0.57
N THR A 921 -24.58 24.42 0.53
CA THR A 921 -24.94 25.60 1.31
C THR A 921 -23.72 26.45 1.65
N ASP A 922 -23.96 27.65 2.13
CA ASP A 922 -22.94 28.40 2.84
C ASP A 922 -22.91 27.98 4.33
N VAL A 923 -21.97 28.55 5.09
CA VAL A 923 -21.78 28.26 6.53
C VAL A 923 -23.00 28.53 7.41
N TYR A 924 -24.01 29.23 6.91
CA TYR A 924 -25.26 29.52 7.61
C TYR A 924 -26.39 28.56 7.23
N GLY A 925 -26.11 27.58 6.34
CA GLY A 925 -27.09 26.60 5.88
C GLY A 925 -27.99 27.13 4.74
N GLU A 926 -27.71 28.32 4.20
CA GLU A 926 -28.42 28.87 3.07
C GLU A 926 -27.83 28.36 1.74
N GLY A 927 -28.66 27.79 0.87
CA GLY A 927 -28.18 27.20 -0.37
C GLY A 927 -29.26 26.53 -1.21
N LEU A 928 -28.84 25.51 -1.94
CA LEU A 928 -29.73 24.71 -2.79
C LEU A 928 -29.71 23.24 -2.32
N ARG A 929 -30.89 22.63 -2.43
CA ARG A 929 -31.07 21.20 -2.25
C ARG A 929 -31.48 20.56 -3.58
N PHE A 930 -30.88 19.42 -3.88
CA PHE A 930 -31.13 18.61 -5.07
C PHE A 930 -31.71 17.28 -4.62
N VAL A 931 -32.93 16.97 -4.99
CA VAL A 931 -33.67 15.76 -4.57
C VAL A 931 -33.89 14.87 -5.78
N ALA A 932 -33.51 13.60 -5.70
CA ALA A 932 -33.69 12.63 -6.77
C ALA A 932 -35.18 12.40 -7.12
N ASN A 933 -35.49 12.32 -8.42
CA ASN A 933 -36.83 12.05 -8.91
C ASN A 933 -36.95 10.62 -9.45
N GLY A 934 -37.20 9.66 -8.57
CA GLY A 934 -37.22 8.23 -8.90
C GLY A 934 -35.88 7.57 -8.60
N ASP A 935 -35.07 7.36 -9.64
CA ASP A 935 -33.75 6.79 -9.48
C ASP A 935 -32.78 7.76 -8.80
N THR A 936 -31.85 7.22 -8.01
CA THR A 936 -30.76 7.99 -7.41
C THR A 936 -29.80 8.52 -8.47
N PHE A 937 -29.02 9.51 -8.13
CA PHE A 937 -27.93 10.02 -8.96
C PHE A 937 -26.58 9.84 -8.25
N GLU A 938 -25.50 9.96 -8.98
CA GLU A 938 -24.16 10.14 -8.42
C GLU A 938 -23.89 11.64 -8.26
N SER A 939 -23.16 12.03 -7.22
CA SER A 939 -22.91 13.45 -6.95
C SER A 939 -21.50 13.74 -6.51
N SER A 940 -20.98 14.89 -6.92
CA SER A 940 -19.76 15.46 -6.34
C SER A 940 -19.89 16.97 -6.14
N VAL A 941 -19.20 17.47 -5.10
CA VAL A 941 -19.11 18.91 -4.80
C VAL A 941 -17.64 19.24 -4.63
N LEU A 942 -17.07 19.98 -5.58
CA LEU A 942 -15.63 20.20 -5.68
C LEU A 942 -15.31 21.69 -5.86
N PRO A 943 -14.10 22.13 -5.48
CA PRO A 943 -13.66 23.52 -5.70
C PRO A 943 -13.28 23.81 -7.16
N TYR A 944 -13.12 22.76 -7.98
CA TYR A 944 -12.67 22.85 -9.36
C TYR A 944 -13.57 22.02 -10.27
N SER A 945 -13.62 22.42 -11.56
CA SER A 945 -14.19 21.59 -12.62
C SER A 945 -13.22 20.44 -12.98
N GLU A 946 -13.76 19.43 -13.67
CA GLU A 946 -12.95 18.33 -14.22
C GLU A 946 -11.82 18.83 -15.12
N TYR A 947 -12.02 19.93 -15.84
CA TYR A 947 -11.00 20.53 -16.72
C TYR A 947 -9.87 21.20 -15.93
N GLU A 948 -10.19 21.91 -14.84
CA GLU A 948 -9.17 22.52 -13.97
C GLU A 948 -8.35 21.44 -13.29
N ILE A 949 -8.98 20.36 -12.83
CA ILE A 949 -8.30 19.22 -12.19
C ILE A 949 -7.37 18.53 -13.20
N GLU A 950 -7.86 18.22 -14.39
CA GLU A 950 -7.11 17.48 -15.43
C GLU A 950 -5.85 18.23 -15.93
N GLN A 951 -5.86 19.56 -15.89
CA GLN A 951 -4.74 20.38 -16.33
C GLN A 951 -3.61 20.49 -15.30
N ALA A 952 -3.87 20.17 -14.04
CA ALA A 952 -2.85 20.21 -12.98
C ALA A 952 -2.11 18.87 -12.90
N MET A 953 -0.77 18.94 -12.87
CA MET A 953 0.08 17.76 -12.67
C MET A 953 0.55 17.60 -11.22
N HIS A 954 0.25 18.59 -10.35
CA HIS A 954 0.55 18.60 -8.92
C HIS A 954 -0.55 19.33 -8.17
N GLN A 955 -0.77 18.99 -6.90
CA GLN A 955 -1.80 19.62 -6.08
C GLN A 955 -1.59 21.14 -5.92
N GLU A 956 -0.34 21.58 -5.73
CA GLU A 956 -0.01 23.00 -5.59
C GLU A 956 -0.10 23.80 -6.91
N LYS A 957 -0.32 23.12 -8.05
CA LYS A 957 -0.57 23.78 -9.34
C LYS A 957 -2.05 24.06 -9.59
N LEU A 958 -2.94 23.55 -8.75
CA LEU A 958 -4.34 23.97 -8.76
C LEU A 958 -4.42 25.43 -8.34
N SER A 959 -5.22 26.22 -9.07
CA SER A 959 -5.40 27.66 -8.77
C SER A 959 -6.19 27.86 -7.48
N ASN A 960 -6.18 29.07 -6.92
CA ASN A 960 -7.09 29.40 -5.83
C ASN A 960 -8.55 29.20 -6.25
N PRO A 961 -9.38 28.47 -5.49
CA PRO A 961 -10.76 28.17 -5.88
C PRO A 961 -11.61 29.44 -5.93
N HIS A 962 -12.28 29.67 -7.05
CA HIS A 962 -13.18 30.81 -7.25
C HIS A 962 -14.65 30.44 -7.18
N TYR A 963 -14.97 29.16 -7.36
CA TYR A 963 -16.32 28.64 -7.43
C TYR A 963 -16.46 27.33 -6.67
N THR A 964 -17.69 26.86 -6.54
CA THR A 964 -18.03 25.50 -6.15
C THR A 964 -18.74 24.84 -7.33
N TRP A 965 -18.23 23.68 -7.75
CA TRP A 965 -18.80 22.89 -8.82
C TRP A 965 -19.63 21.76 -8.23
N VAL A 966 -20.84 21.61 -8.72
CA VAL A 966 -21.78 20.56 -8.31
C VAL A 966 -22.10 19.71 -9.52
N ARG A 967 -21.78 18.45 -9.46
CA ARG A 967 -22.06 17.48 -10.53
C ARG A 967 -23.12 16.49 -10.02
N LEU A 968 -24.14 16.25 -10.86
CA LEU A 968 -25.23 15.32 -10.61
C LEU A 968 -25.30 14.39 -11.81
N LEU A 969 -24.79 13.17 -11.65
CA LEU A 969 -24.58 12.25 -12.77
C LEU A 969 -25.62 11.14 -12.79
N ALA A 970 -26.03 10.74 -13.99
CA ALA A 970 -26.79 9.51 -14.21
C ALA A 970 -25.91 8.29 -14.02
N ALA A 971 -24.65 8.39 -14.44
CA ALA A 971 -23.66 7.34 -14.34
C ALA A 971 -22.25 7.88 -14.58
N GLN A 972 -21.26 7.22 -13.99
CA GLN A 972 -19.84 7.40 -14.23
C GLN A 972 -19.18 6.04 -14.41
N MET A 973 -18.21 5.94 -15.33
CA MET A 973 -17.44 4.72 -15.56
C MET A 973 -16.60 4.38 -14.32
N GLY A 974 -16.32 3.10 -14.11
CA GLY A 974 -15.42 2.65 -13.04
C GLY A 974 -14.03 3.28 -13.13
N VAL A 975 -13.28 3.24 -12.04
CA VAL A 975 -11.93 3.82 -11.94
C VAL A 975 -10.84 2.82 -12.34
N GLY A 976 -11.14 1.51 -12.38
CA GLY A 976 -10.19 0.46 -12.75
C GLY A 976 -9.16 0.18 -11.67
N GLY A 977 -8.07 -0.48 -12.03
CA GLY A 977 -7.00 -0.83 -11.10
C GLY A 977 -6.37 -2.20 -11.29
N ASP A 978 -6.61 -2.89 -12.41
CA ASP A 978 -5.86 -4.13 -12.72
C ASP A 978 -4.36 -3.79 -12.89
N ASP A 979 -4.05 -2.82 -13.76
CA ASP A 979 -2.78 -2.13 -13.89
C ASP A 979 -3.00 -0.63 -14.25
N SER A 980 -1.95 0.18 -14.33
CA SER A 980 -2.03 1.61 -14.69
C SER A 980 -1.30 1.97 -15.98
N TRP A 981 -0.90 0.99 -16.79
CA TRP A 981 -0.16 1.21 -18.05
C TRP A 981 -0.84 0.64 -19.28
N GLY A 982 -1.96 -0.10 -19.16
CA GLY A 982 -2.63 -0.67 -20.30
C GLY A 982 -3.96 -1.35 -20.05
N ALA A 983 -4.27 -1.78 -18.85
CA ALA A 983 -5.53 -2.45 -18.52
C ALA A 983 -6.70 -1.44 -18.46
N PRO A 984 -7.71 -1.59 -19.31
CA PRO A 984 -8.91 -0.77 -19.21
C PRO A 984 -9.75 -1.18 -18.01
N VAL A 985 -10.60 -0.27 -17.54
CA VAL A 985 -11.70 -0.63 -16.64
C VAL A 985 -12.43 -1.86 -17.16
N GLN A 986 -12.79 -2.81 -16.30
CA GLN A 986 -13.53 -4.01 -16.68
C GLN A 986 -14.84 -3.66 -17.39
N LYS A 987 -15.14 -4.36 -18.50
CA LYS A 987 -16.24 -4.00 -19.42
C LYS A 987 -17.61 -3.85 -18.77
N GLN A 988 -17.90 -4.59 -17.73
CA GLN A 988 -19.16 -4.50 -16.97
C GLN A 988 -19.36 -3.16 -16.27
N PHE A 989 -18.30 -2.41 -16.04
CA PHE A 989 -18.32 -1.08 -15.42
C PHE A 989 -18.22 0.07 -16.42
N TRP A 990 -18.33 -0.22 -17.72
CA TRP A 990 -18.42 0.79 -18.79
C TRP A 990 -19.83 1.36 -18.90
N ILE A 991 -19.93 2.60 -19.39
CA ILE A 991 -21.21 3.21 -19.77
C ILE A 991 -21.39 3.06 -21.28
N PRO A 992 -22.29 2.16 -21.72
CA PRO A 992 -22.50 1.96 -23.16
C PRO A 992 -23.08 3.21 -23.83
N SER A 993 -22.50 3.65 -24.95
CA SER A 993 -22.96 4.81 -25.72
C SER A 993 -24.28 4.60 -26.45
N ASN A 994 -24.70 3.35 -26.61
CA ASN A 994 -25.93 2.99 -27.32
C ASN A 994 -27.17 2.85 -26.43
N LYS A 995 -27.03 3.17 -25.12
CA LYS A 995 -28.16 3.19 -24.18
C LYS A 995 -28.56 4.61 -23.83
N ASP A 996 -29.86 4.84 -23.68
CA ASP A 996 -30.37 6.10 -23.15
C ASP A 996 -29.93 6.25 -21.70
N LEU A 997 -29.47 7.45 -21.36
CA LEU A 997 -29.10 7.82 -19.99
C LEU A 997 -29.97 9.00 -19.54
N THR A 998 -30.45 8.97 -18.30
CA THR A 998 -31.28 10.04 -17.76
C THR A 998 -30.88 10.34 -16.32
N VAL A 999 -30.62 11.60 -16.01
CA VAL A 999 -30.56 12.11 -14.64
C VAL A 999 -31.77 13.01 -14.42
N SER A 1000 -32.49 12.82 -13.32
CA SER A 1000 -33.65 13.66 -12.97
C SER A 1000 -33.64 13.98 -11.47
N PHE A 1001 -33.71 15.26 -11.16
CA PHE A 1001 -33.73 15.77 -9.80
C PHE A 1001 -34.56 17.06 -9.69
N THR A 1002 -34.94 17.43 -8.50
CA THR A 1002 -35.61 18.68 -8.21
C THR A 1002 -34.70 19.62 -7.42
N ILE A 1003 -34.58 20.86 -7.88
CA ILE A 1003 -33.89 21.95 -7.17
C ILE A 1003 -34.90 22.68 -6.31
N GLU A 1004 -34.57 22.90 -5.05
CA GLU A 1004 -35.33 23.69 -4.10
C GLU A 1004 -34.36 24.47 -3.17
N PRO A 1005 -34.77 25.59 -2.55
CA PRO A 1005 -33.95 26.27 -1.57
C PRO A 1005 -33.90 25.47 -0.27
N THR A 1006 -32.79 25.58 0.49
CA THR A 1006 -32.63 24.91 1.80
C THR A 1006 -33.40 25.57 2.93
N ILE A 1007 -33.76 26.85 2.80
CA ILE A 1007 -34.47 27.65 3.81
C ILE A 1007 -35.63 28.44 3.14
#